data_cc8eab52e35b2a0dacc470585d71de29
#
_entry.id   cc8eab52e35b2a0dacc470585d71de29
#
_cell.length_a   1.000
_cell.length_b   1.000
_cell.length_c   1.000
_cell.angle_alpha   90.00
_cell.angle_beta   90.00
_cell.angle_gamma   90.00
#
_symmetry.space_group_name_H-M   'P 1'
#
loop_
_entity.id
_entity.type
_entity.pdbx_description
1 polymer ?
#
loop_
_entity_poly.entity_id
_entity_poly.type
_entity_poly.pdbx_seq_one_letter_code
_entity_poly.pdbx_strand_id
1 'polypeptide(L)'
;MSEEKTIYGYAGNILRINLTDQSTELIPTEKYAKTYIGGRSIAYRIYWEEMNPDIKALDPENKLIYMTGPTTATAIPSGGRSVFVSLSPRTLPEMCTWSGLGGWFGAELKFAGFDGLIIEGKAEKPTYIFINDGEVEFLPADDLWGQYVHETQEKLEEIHGKEIKSFVIGPAGERQVRFSTITTANDNAAAKGGFGAIMGSKNLKAVACRGTGKITPFDIEKVLYLRKTMNTPPDRTNPIKHLDAFMAGPNVNAPVEGGMKETQVACSYGCNQHCNRMLVDVKSGTSRKRKNRVEKCVGVFAMGFEENCGWMPNQTFITEQNHAAPCKTLSGDMDPPDLTDPHAAEIFAWRNADKVNFWKSDYDKGNVMMDLCNQYGIDKWETTVGVLPWFAMGKKEGVFEGMDFGMPIDVESEEFVRYILKCIAYREGPYGDILAEGMARAVRTLGQEKFGKTIYHDRYSGIIEGKQLDIPILLETAWGDMFHWQGRGFQSAIDITGWVPASLQLMLSSRDTQTVAHFHATWDYHEAVKDDPYHNRLVPQNVIECEDREIIKDSFMSCEWQAPDHYWPTMETEMLYAATGQDMSLDEMHEMAVRGRLLFRAILIRDSGRSREQEVNAIYPGLTYPDSVGLTTSWEDWNDLVDLYYEERGWDKETGWIPRGQYEKYGLKDVADELEASGKLPK
;
A
#
# COMPACT_ATOMS: atom_id res chain seq x y z
N MET A 1 16.78 -40.64 18.27
CA MET A 1 16.06 -39.37 18.24
C MET A 1 17.02 -38.39 17.60
N SER A 2 16.82 -37.98 16.36
CA SER A 2 17.57 -36.87 15.76
C SER A 2 17.25 -35.64 16.61
N GLU A 3 18.26 -34.92 17.06
CA GLU A 3 18.06 -33.59 17.67
C GLU A 3 17.31 -32.74 16.62
N GLU A 4 16.09 -32.38 16.93
CA GLU A 4 15.34 -31.43 16.14
C GLU A 4 16.13 -30.11 16.15
N LYS A 5 16.68 -29.72 15.00
CA LYS A 5 17.41 -28.47 14.85
C LYS A 5 16.47 -27.32 15.16
N THR A 6 16.66 -26.65 16.27
CA THR A 6 15.85 -25.49 16.64
C THR A 6 16.00 -24.43 15.56
N ILE A 7 14.88 -24.06 14.93
CA ILE A 7 14.81 -22.97 13.99
C ILE A 7 14.37 -21.73 14.77
N TYR A 8 15.18 -20.67 14.71
CA TYR A 8 14.91 -19.42 15.44
C TYR A 8 14.26 -18.39 14.51
N GLY A 9 13.29 -17.65 15.03
CA GLY A 9 12.62 -16.57 14.31
C GLY A 9 11.64 -17.01 13.20
N TYR A 10 11.69 -18.28 12.79
CA TYR A 10 10.80 -18.85 11.77
C TYR A 10 9.99 -20.02 12.33
N ALA A 11 8.87 -20.31 11.68
CA ALA A 11 8.06 -21.52 11.90
C ALA A 11 8.62 -22.73 11.14
N GLY A 12 9.38 -22.48 10.07
CA GLY A 12 10.15 -23.46 9.34
C GLY A 12 9.61 -23.86 7.98
N ASN A 13 8.32 -23.64 7.70
CA ASN A 13 7.71 -24.02 6.44
C ASN A 13 6.82 -22.92 5.86
N ILE A 14 6.75 -22.85 4.55
CA ILE A 14 5.73 -22.13 3.78
C ILE A 14 4.73 -23.20 3.31
N LEU A 15 3.44 -22.94 3.50
CA LEU A 15 2.37 -23.86 3.12
C LEU A 15 1.83 -23.51 1.73
N ARG A 16 1.94 -24.43 0.78
CA ARG A 16 1.24 -24.35 -0.50
C ARG A 16 -0.13 -25.00 -0.37
N ILE A 17 -1.14 -24.36 -0.92
CA ILE A 17 -2.53 -24.79 -0.93
C ILE A 17 -3.04 -24.74 -2.37
N ASN A 18 -3.39 -25.88 -2.94
CA ASN A 18 -4.05 -25.97 -4.23
C ASN A 18 -5.55 -26.22 -4.03
N LEU A 19 -6.35 -25.25 -4.43
CA LEU A 19 -7.81 -25.28 -4.25
C LEU A 19 -8.52 -26.20 -5.24
N THR A 20 -7.88 -26.54 -6.37
CA THR A 20 -8.50 -27.36 -7.42
C THR A 20 -8.59 -28.83 -7.00
N ASP A 21 -7.51 -29.35 -6.47
CA ASP A 21 -7.40 -30.74 -6.03
C ASP A 21 -7.40 -30.92 -4.51
N GLN A 22 -7.53 -29.80 -3.77
CA GLN A 22 -7.55 -29.76 -2.32
C GLN A 22 -6.30 -30.38 -1.69
N SER A 23 -5.15 -30.17 -2.31
CA SER A 23 -3.86 -30.67 -1.84
C SER A 23 -3.04 -29.58 -1.13
N THR A 24 -2.08 -30.02 -0.32
CA THR A 24 -1.12 -29.16 0.37
C THR A 24 0.29 -29.69 0.19
N GLU A 25 1.26 -28.77 0.16
CA GLU A 25 2.69 -29.06 0.11
C GLU A 25 3.45 -28.17 1.09
N LEU A 26 4.48 -28.71 1.73
CA LEU A 26 5.36 -27.96 2.60
C LEU A 26 6.65 -27.58 1.88
N ILE A 27 6.97 -26.31 1.87
CA ILE A 27 8.20 -25.78 1.31
C ILE A 27 9.05 -25.27 2.48
N PRO A 28 10.26 -25.84 2.70
CA PRO A 28 11.12 -25.36 3.79
C PRO A 28 11.45 -23.86 3.62
N THR A 29 11.18 -23.06 4.64
CA THR A 29 11.51 -21.61 4.66
C THR A 29 13.02 -21.39 4.50
N GLU A 30 13.86 -22.31 4.98
CA GLU A 30 15.32 -22.27 4.85
C GLU A 30 15.79 -22.15 3.39
N LYS A 31 15.02 -22.66 2.42
CA LYS A 31 15.30 -22.51 0.98
C LYS A 31 15.52 -21.05 0.58
N TYR A 32 14.81 -20.14 1.21
CA TYR A 32 14.79 -18.72 0.84
C TYR A 32 15.37 -17.80 1.94
N ALA A 33 15.18 -18.14 3.21
CA ALA A 33 15.39 -17.24 4.35
C ALA A 33 16.81 -16.69 4.44
N LYS A 34 17.82 -17.51 4.14
CA LYS A 34 19.23 -17.08 4.20
C LYS A 34 19.55 -15.97 3.19
N THR A 35 18.89 -15.98 2.01
CA THR A 35 19.20 -15.06 0.91
C THR A 35 18.25 -13.86 0.88
N TYR A 36 16.98 -14.05 1.29
CA TYR A 36 15.90 -13.07 1.14
C TYR A 36 15.26 -12.66 2.47
N ILE A 37 15.71 -13.20 3.59
CA ILE A 37 15.23 -12.93 4.96
C ILE A 37 13.76 -13.30 5.15
N GLY A 38 12.81 -12.63 4.49
CA GLY A 38 11.38 -12.85 4.69
C GLY A 38 10.50 -11.98 3.81
N GLY A 39 9.23 -11.86 4.19
CA GLY A 39 8.28 -10.91 3.67
C GLY A 39 8.25 -10.79 2.16
N ARG A 40 8.32 -9.55 1.69
CA ARG A 40 8.23 -9.21 0.27
C ARG A 40 9.33 -9.82 -0.57
N SER A 41 10.55 -9.90 -0.07
CA SER A 41 11.69 -10.44 -0.84
C SER A 41 11.56 -11.94 -1.11
N ILE A 42 11.12 -12.75 -0.14
CA ILE A 42 10.79 -14.17 -0.38
C ILE A 42 9.62 -14.29 -1.34
N ALA A 43 8.57 -13.49 -1.16
CA ALA A 43 7.40 -13.53 -2.03
C ALA A 43 7.74 -13.20 -3.49
N TYR A 44 8.63 -12.24 -3.75
CA TYR A 44 9.10 -11.92 -5.10
C TYR A 44 9.92 -13.06 -5.71
N ARG A 45 10.73 -13.77 -4.91
CA ARG A 45 11.48 -14.91 -5.42
C ARG A 45 10.56 -16.06 -5.80
N ILE A 46 9.57 -16.38 -4.96
CA ILE A 46 8.54 -17.38 -5.28
C ILE A 46 7.75 -16.96 -6.52
N TYR A 47 7.35 -15.70 -6.60
CA TYR A 47 6.65 -15.17 -7.76
C TYR A 47 7.47 -15.34 -9.04
N TRP A 48 8.76 -15.00 -9.03
CA TRP A 48 9.64 -15.17 -10.17
C TRP A 48 9.75 -16.65 -10.60
N GLU A 49 9.97 -17.53 -9.64
CA GLU A 49 10.16 -18.96 -9.91
C GLU A 49 8.91 -19.65 -10.48
N GLU A 50 7.72 -19.15 -10.13
CA GLU A 50 6.51 -19.95 -10.31
C GLU A 50 5.40 -19.28 -11.13
N MET A 51 5.48 -17.97 -11.37
CA MET A 51 4.44 -17.29 -12.12
C MET A 51 4.73 -17.30 -13.61
N ASN A 52 3.76 -17.78 -14.37
CA ASN A 52 3.77 -17.65 -15.83
C ASN A 52 3.39 -16.20 -16.20
N PRO A 53 4.21 -15.48 -16.99
CA PRO A 53 3.93 -14.09 -17.37
C PRO A 53 2.71 -13.92 -18.31
N ASP A 54 2.22 -15.01 -18.92
CA ASP A 54 1.12 -14.96 -19.91
C ASP A 54 -0.28 -15.07 -19.29
N ILE A 55 -0.39 -15.30 -17.96
CA ILE A 55 -1.69 -15.44 -17.30
C ILE A 55 -2.32 -14.06 -16.99
N LYS A 56 -3.62 -14.09 -16.68
CA LYS A 56 -4.36 -12.94 -16.18
C LYS A 56 -4.51 -13.00 -14.66
N ALA A 57 -4.74 -11.86 -14.06
CA ALA A 57 -4.80 -11.75 -12.60
C ALA A 57 -5.93 -12.58 -11.97
N LEU A 58 -7.01 -12.84 -12.67
CA LEU A 58 -8.16 -13.62 -12.17
C LEU A 58 -8.16 -15.08 -12.62
N ASP A 59 -7.11 -15.51 -13.32
CA ASP A 59 -6.95 -16.91 -13.72
C ASP A 59 -6.65 -17.81 -12.50
N PRO A 60 -7.07 -19.08 -12.53
CA PRO A 60 -6.78 -20.04 -11.46
C PRO A 60 -5.29 -20.20 -11.17
N GLU A 61 -4.45 -20.08 -12.19
CA GLU A 61 -3.00 -20.23 -12.14
C GLU A 61 -2.30 -19.08 -11.42
N ASN A 62 -2.94 -17.90 -11.30
CA ASN A 62 -2.40 -16.80 -10.53
C ASN A 62 -2.24 -17.22 -9.07
N LYS A 63 -1.07 -17.05 -8.50
CA LYS A 63 -0.77 -17.40 -7.13
C LYS A 63 -0.94 -16.18 -6.21
N LEU A 64 -1.70 -16.36 -5.14
CA LEU A 64 -1.77 -15.39 -4.05
C LEU A 64 -0.75 -15.81 -2.99
N ILE A 65 0.36 -15.09 -2.91
CA ILE A 65 1.48 -15.38 -2.02
C ILE A 65 1.36 -14.50 -0.79
N TYR A 66 1.26 -15.11 0.39
CA TYR A 66 1.22 -14.43 1.68
C TYR A 66 2.48 -14.75 2.47
N MET A 67 3.20 -13.74 2.98
CA MET A 67 4.43 -13.94 3.75
C MET A 67 4.48 -13.11 5.02
N THR A 68 5.10 -13.69 6.05
CA THR A 68 5.52 -13.02 7.27
C THR A 68 7.02 -12.72 7.26
N GLY A 69 7.52 -12.05 8.29
CA GLY A 69 8.95 -11.80 8.47
C GLY A 69 9.56 -12.61 9.64
N PRO A 70 10.89 -12.60 9.80
CA PRO A 70 11.58 -13.30 10.87
C PRO A 70 11.26 -12.75 12.26
N THR A 71 10.88 -11.49 12.35
CA THR A 71 10.51 -10.82 13.61
C THR A 71 9.07 -11.04 14.02
N THR A 72 8.22 -11.54 13.11
CA THR A 72 6.81 -11.80 13.39
C THR A 72 6.68 -12.86 14.48
N ALA A 73 5.83 -12.61 15.46
CA ALA A 73 5.57 -13.46 16.65
C ALA A 73 6.74 -13.59 17.65
N THR A 74 7.84 -12.82 17.51
CA THR A 74 9.00 -12.88 18.42
C THR A 74 8.97 -11.84 19.53
N ALA A 75 8.00 -10.96 19.58
CA ALA A 75 7.91 -9.79 20.45
C ALA A 75 8.93 -8.67 20.14
N ILE A 76 9.73 -8.77 19.10
CA ILE A 76 10.49 -7.63 18.56
C ILE A 76 9.48 -6.57 18.09
N PRO A 77 9.65 -5.30 18.50
CA PRO A 77 8.75 -4.23 18.08
C PRO A 77 8.69 -4.10 16.56
N SER A 78 7.58 -3.60 16.04
CA SER A 78 7.30 -3.40 14.61
C SER A 78 7.05 -4.66 13.78
N GLY A 79 7.55 -5.82 14.12
CA GLY A 79 7.54 -7.06 13.32
C GLY A 79 6.18 -7.77 13.17
N GLY A 80 5.07 -7.10 13.36
CA GLY A 80 3.74 -7.73 13.35
C GLY A 80 2.98 -7.64 12.03
N ARG A 81 3.58 -7.10 10.96
CA ARG A 81 2.94 -7.02 9.64
C ARG A 81 3.19 -8.28 8.81
N SER A 82 2.46 -8.38 7.72
CA SER A 82 2.59 -9.40 6.70
C SER A 82 2.29 -8.79 5.33
N VAL A 83 2.52 -9.53 4.27
CA VAL A 83 2.35 -9.04 2.90
C VAL A 83 1.69 -10.06 2.02
N PHE A 84 0.82 -9.60 1.12
CA PHE A 84 0.41 -10.33 -0.06
C PHE A 84 1.19 -9.85 -1.27
N VAL A 85 1.57 -10.77 -2.17
CA VAL A 85 2.16 -10.51 -3.48
C VAL A 85 1.44 -11.36 -4.51
N SER A 86 1.07 -10.77 -5.64
CA SER A 86 0.38 -11.48 -6.73
C SER A 86 0.37 -10.62 -8.01
N LEU A 87 -0.03 -11.20 -9.12
CA LEU A 87 -0.44 -10.46 -10.30
C LEU A 87 -1.75 -9.73 -10.00
N SER A 88 -1.74 -8.40 -10.09
CA SER A 88 -2.84 -7.55 -9.64
C SER A 88 -3.93 -7.39 -10.70
N PRO A 89 -5.20 -7.62 -10.37
CA PRO A 89 -6.31 -7.28 -11.27
C PRO A 89 -6.56 -5.77 -11.35
N ARG A 90 -6.07 -4.99 -10.39
CA ARG A 90 -6.29 -3.57 -10.31
C ARG A 90 -5.40 -2.79 -11.27
N THR A 91 -4.12 -3.16 -11.38
CA THR A 91 -3.15 -2.46 -12.22
C THR A 91 -3.52 -2.52 -13.71
N LEU A 92 -3.07 -1.54 -14.48
CA LEU A 92 -3.34 -1.45 -15.91
C LEU A 92 -2.07 -1.00 -16.66
N PRO A 93 -1.38 -1.89 -17.39
CA PRO A 93 -1.67 -3.33 -17.52
C PRO A 93 -1.61 -4.08 -16.18
N GLU A 94 -2.15 -5.31 -16.16
CA GLU A 94 -2.02 -6.18 -14.98
C GLU A 94 -0.54 -6.47 -14.73
N MET A 95 -0.07 -6.19 -13.51
CA MET A 95 1.33 -6.30 -13.10
C MET A 95 1.45 -6.90 -11.71
N CYS A 96 2.61 -7.47 -11.42
CA CYS A 96 2.95 -7.85 -10.06
C CYS A 96 2.88 -6.65 -9.13
N THR A 97 2.18 -6.82 -8.02
CA THR A 97 2.13 -5.83 -6.95
C THR A 97 2.08 -6.50 -5.59
N TRP A 98 2.05 -5.70 -4.55
CA TRP A 98 2.00 -6.18 -3.18
C TRP A 98 1.08 -5.32 -2.32
N SER A 99 0.63 -5.88 -1.20
CA SER A 99 -0.19 -5.17 -0.23
C SER A 99 0.13 -5.62 1.18
N GLY A 100 0.53 -4.69 2.03
CA GLY A 100 0.79 -4.97 3.44
C GLY A 100 -0.49 -5.22 4.21
N LEU A 101 -0.44 -6.16 5.14
CA LEU A 101 -1.55 -6.51 6.03
C LEU A 101 -1.10 -6.40 7.49
N GLY A 102 -1.89 -5.71 8.29
CA GLY A 102 -1.81 -5.75 9.75
C GLY A 102 -2.66 -6.86 10.33
N GLY A 103 -2.90 -6.81 11.63
CA GLY A 103 -3.71 -7.79 12.33
C GLY A 103 -2.87 -8.86 13.02
N TRP A 104 -3.54 -9.90 13.47
CA TRP A 104 -2.96 -10.96 14.30
C TRP A 104 -2.73 -12.25 13.53
N PHE A 105 -3.26 -12.34 12.31
CA PHE A 105 -3.22 -13.55 11.49
C PHE A 105 -1.80 -14.05 11.23
N GLY A 106 -0.86 -13.14 10.92
CA GLY A 106 0.53 -13.53 10.64
C GLY A 106 1.23 -14.21 11.82
N ALA A 107 0.98 -13.73 13.04
CA ALA A 107 1.52 -14.37 14.23
C ALA A 107 0.85 -15.72 14.50
N GLU A 108 -0.47 -15.80 14.35
CA GLU A 108 -1.24 -17.03 14.52
C GLU A 108 -0.81 -18.12 13.52
N LEU A 109 -0.59 -17.73 12.26
CA LEU A 109 -0.08 -18.63 11.23
C LEU A 109 1.29 -19.21 11.61
N LYS A 110 2.19 -18.37 12.15
CA LYS A 110 3.50 -18.86 12.64
C LYS A 110 3.36 -19.78 13.83
N PHE A 111 2.44 -19.52 14.74
CA PHE A 111 2.15 -20.44 15.84
C PHE A 111 1.53 -21.76 15.34
N ALA A 112 0.83 -21.75 14.19
CA ALA A 112 0.33 -22.95 13.54
C ALA A 112 1.40 -23.70 12.71
N GLY A 113 2.64 -23.19 12.62
CA GLY A 113 3.77 -23.88 11.99
C GLY A 113 4.16 -23.37 10.59
N PHE A 114 3.65 -22.20 10.17
CA PHE A 114 3.90 -21.71 8.81
C PHE A 114 4.36 -20.27 8.77
N ASP A 115 5.40 -19.99 7.97
CA ASP A 115 5.91 -18.63 7.72
C ASP A 115 5.16 -17.89 6.60
N GLY A 116 4.42 -18.60 5.79
CA GLY A 116 3.66 -18.05 4.68
C GLY A 116 2.73 -19.04 4.03
N LEU A 117 1.93 -18.54 3.08
CA LEU A 117 0.98 -19.32 2.28
C LEU A 117 1.21 -19.03 0.80
N ILE A 118 1.09 -20.07 -0.06
CA ILE A 118 0.97 -19.94 -1.51
C ILE A 118 -0.36 -20.55 -1.88
N ILE A 119 -1.33 -19.73 -2.31
CA ILE A 119 -2.68 -20.19 -2.66
C ILE A 119 -2.85 -20.15 -4.17
N GLU A 120 -3.11 -21.29 -4.76
CA GLU A 120 -3.28 -21.48 -6.19
C GLU A 120 -4.50 -22.32 -6.53
N GLY A 121 -4.83 -22.44 -7.83
CA GLY A 121 -6.00 -23.19 -8.28
C GLY A 121 -7.31 -22.45 -8.01
N LYS A 122 -8.42 -23.16 -8.19
CA LYS A 122 -9.78 -22.67 -7.97
C LYS A 122 -10.64 -23.79 -7.40
N ALA A 123 -11.32 -23.53 -6.29
CA ALA A 123 -12.30 -24.45 -5.72
C ALA A 123 -13.54 -24.56 -6.62
N GLU A 124 -14.13 -25.74 -6.71
CA GLU A 124 -15.36 -25.98 -7.49
C GLU A 124 -16.54 -25.17 -6.94
N LYS A 125 -16.60 -25.03 -5.62
CA LYS A 125 -17.67 -24.32 -4.89
C LYS A 125 -17.06 -23.32 -3.90
N PRO A 126 -17.86 -22.36 -3.39
CA PRO A 126 -17.43 -21.51 -2.30
C PRO A 126 -16.81 -22.31 -1.14
N THR A 127 -15.58 -21.98 -0.81
CA THR A 127 -14.74 -22.72 0.14
C THR A 127 -14.04 -21.75 1.08
N TYR A 128 -13.76 -22.17 2.29
CA TYR A 128 -12.79 -21.54 3.16
C TYR A 128 -11.79 -22.56 3.68
N ILE A 129 -10.62 -22.08 4.07
CA ILE A 129 -9.55 -22.92 4.62
C ILE A 129 -9.51 -22.74 6.12
N PHE A 130 -9.41 -23.82 6.87
CA PHE A 130 -9.11 -23.82 8.29
C PHE A 130 -7.79 -24.50 8.56
N ILE A 131 -6.86 -23.75 9.17
CA ILE A 131 -5.54 -24.23 9.58
C ILE A 131 -5.53 -24.34 11.10
N ASN A 132 -5.25 -25.53 11.63
CA ASN A 132 -5.23 -25.79 13.06
C ASN A 132 -3.96 -26.57 13.43
N ASP A 133 -2.97 -25.90 14.02
CA ASP A 133 -1.70 -26.51 14.44
C ASP A 133 -1.05 -27.41 13.38
N GLY A 134 -1.02 -26.96 12.13
CA GLY A 134 -0.41 -27.67 11.00
C GLY A 134 -1.40 -28.52 10.18
N GLU A 135 -2.57 -28.84 10.71
CA GLU A 135 -3.62 -29.51 9.96
C GLU A 135 -4.40 -28.52 9.10
N VAL A 136 -4.72 -28.89 7.86
CA VAL A 136 -5.38 -28.03 6.87
C VAL A 136 -6.66 -28.67 6.39
N GLU A 137 -7.78 -27.99 6.58
CA GLU A 137 -9.09 -28.42 6.15
C GLU A 137 -9.67 -27.48 5.08
N PHE A 138 -10.30 -28.09 4.06
CA PHE A 138 -11.08 -27.39 3.03
C PHE A 138 -12.55 -27.53 3.35
N LEU A 139 -13.18 -26.44 3.71
CA LEU A 139 -14.53 -26.46 4.26
C LEU A 139 -15.50 -25.65 3.39
N PRO A 140 -16.79 -26.08 3.27
CA PRO A 140 -17.77 -25.37 2.46
C PRO A 140 -18.07 -23.98 3.05
N ALA A 141 -18.14 -22.97 2.18
CA ALA A 141 -18.43 -21.60 2.55
C ALA A 141 -19.81 -21.12 2.09
N ASP A 142 -20.75 -22.01 1.79
CA ASP A 142 -22.07 -21.66 1.27
C ASP A 142 -22.81 -20.69 2.21
N ASP A 143 -22.75 -20.93 3.52
CA ASP A 143 -23.38 -20.06 4.54
C ASP A 143 -22.60 -18.76 4.82
N LEU A 144 -21.37 -18.66 4.33
CA LEU A 144 -20.51 -17.48 4.47
C LEU A 144 -20.53 -16.60 3.21
N TRP A 145 -20.84 -17.18 2.06
CA TRP A 145 -20.87 -16.46 0.79
C TRP A 145 -22.02 -15.47 0.75
N GLY A 146 -21.73 -14.25 0.33
CA GLY A 146 -22.66 -13.12 0.37
C GLY A 146 -22.69 -12.35 1.70
N GLN A 147 -22.07 -12.90 2.76
CA GLN A 147 -21.98 -12.21 4.04
C GLN A 147 -20.95 -11.08 4.00
N TYR A 148 -21.19 -10.03 4.79
CA TYR A 148 -20.25 -8.96 5.01
C TYR A 148 -18.98 -9.46 5.72
N VAL A 149 -17.92 -8.65 5.67
CA VAL A 149 -16.62 -8.99 6.28
C VAL A 149 -16.78 -9.37 7.76
N HIS A 150 -17.41 -8.51 8.58
CA HIS A 150 -17.54 -8.79 10.02
C HIS A 150 -18.47 -9.98 10.30
N GLU A 151 -19.55 -10.12 9.54
CA GLU A 151 -20.46 -11.25 9.70
C GLU A 151 -19.77 -12.59 9.40
N THR A 152 -18.91 -12.59 8.37
CA THR A 152 -18.08 -13.76 8.05
C THR A 152 -17.11 -14.08 9.18
N GLN A 153 -16.44 -13.09 9.74
CA GLN A 153 -15.49 -13.27 10.85
C GLN A 153 -16.21 -13.80 12.10
N GLU A 154 -17.36 -13.22 12.47
CA GLU A 154 -18.16 -13.66 13.61
C GLU A 154 -18.63 -15.12 13.44
N LYS A 155 -19.12 -15.51 12.26
CA LYS A 155 -19.50 -16.89 12.00
C LYS A 155 -18.32 -17.87 12.09
N LEU A 156 -17.16 -17.49 11.60
CA LEU A 156 -15.95 -18.31 11.73
C LEU A 156 -15.55 -18.48 13.20
N GLU A 157 -15.68 -17.41 14.02
CA GLU A 157 -15.45 -17.49 15.48
C GLU A 157 -16.51 -18.34 16.19
N GLU A 158 -17.76 -18.33 15.74
CA GLU A 158 -18.81 -19.21 16.27
C GLU A 158 -18.52 -20.68 15.97
N ILE A 159 -17.99 -21.00 14.78
CA ILE A 159 -17.70 -22.37 14.34
C ILE A 159 -16.42 -22.89 15.01
N HIS A 160 -15.34 -22.12 15.03
CA HIS A 160 -14.00 -22.59 15.40
C HIS A 160 -13.50 -22.05 16.76
N GLY A 161 -14.27 -21.18 17.41
CA GLY A 161 -13.90 -20.55 18.67
C GLY A 161 -13.26 -19.17 18.48
N LYS A 162 -13.34 -18.35 19.54
CA LYS A 162 -12.88 -16.95 19.54
C LYS A 162 -11.36 -16.77 19.43
N GLU A 163 -10.61 -17.83 19.62
CA GLU A 163 -9.14 -17.80 19.57
C GLU A 163 -8.60 -17.76 18.14
N ILE A 164 -9.41 -18.13 17.16
CA ILE A 164 -8.98 -18.11 15.76
C ILE A 164 -8.66 -16.68 15.28
N LYS A 165 -7.79 -16.61 14.28
CA LYS A 165 -7.59 -15.41 13.48
C LYS A 165 -7.89 -15.73 12.02
N SER A 166 -8.49 -14.79 11.31
CA SER A 166 -8.86 -14.99 9.92
C SER A 166 -8.56 -13.78 9.07
N PHE A 167 -8.37 -14.02 7.79
CA PHE A 167 -8.57 -13.02 6.76
C PHE A 167 -9.69 -13.47 5.82
N VAL A 168 -10.51 -12.51 5.41
CA VAL A 168 -11.75 -12.77 4.67
C VAL A 168 -11.93 -11.75 3.55
N ILE A 169 -12.80 -12.08 2.60
CA ILE A 169 -13.32 -11.14 1.60
C ILE A 169 -14.80 -10.84 1.87
N GLY A 170 -15.21 -9.62 1.51
CA GLY A 170 -16.60 -9.21 1.46
C GLY A 170 -17.26 -9.48 0.10
N PRO A 171 -18.53 -9.05 -0.08
CA PRO A 171 -19.25 -9.21 -1.34
C PRO A 171 -18.53 -8.66 -2.57
N ALA A 172 -17.76 -7.57 -2.44
CA ALA A 172 -16.98 -7.02 -3.53
C ALA A 172 -15.89 -7.99 -4.03
N GLY A 173 -15.21 -8.68 -3.11
CA GLY A 173 -14.24 -9.71 -3.48
C GLY A 173 -14.90 -10.88 -4.20
N GLU A 174 -16.03 -11.38 -3.68
CA GLU A 174 -16.80 -12.46 -4.29
C GLU A 174 -17.26 -12.13 -5.72
N ARG A 175 -17.57 -10.85 -5.98
CA ARG A 175 -17.96 -10.31 -7.28
C ARG A 175 -16.77 -9.82 -8.11
N GLN A 176 -15.54 -10.08 -7.66
CA GLN A 176 -14.31 -9.73 -8.36
C GLN A 176 -14.20 -8.24 -8.70
N VAL A 177 -14.65 -7.36 -7.79
CA VAL A 177 -14.39 -5.93 -7.89
C VAL A 177 -12.88 -5.71 -7.85
N ARG A 178 -12.30 -5.08 -8.87
CA ARG A 178 -10.85 -5.02 -9.07
C ARG A 178 -10.06 -4.28 -8.00
N PHE A 179 -10.72 -3.51 -7.16
CA PHE A 179 -10.14 -2.84 -5.99
C PHE A 179 -10.72 -3.35 -4.66
N SER A 180 -11.15 -4.60 -4.65
CA SER A 180 -11.61 -5.25 -3.43
C SER A 180 -10.44 -5.68 -2.54
N THR A 181 -10.71 -5.76 -1.24
CA THR A 181 -9.72 -5.94 -0.18
C THR A 181 -9.79 -7.33 0.44
N ILE A 182 -8.67 -7.75 1.03
CA ILE A 182 -8.63 -8.86 2.01
C ILE A 182 -8.53 -8.23 3.40
N THR A 183 -9.42 -8.59 4.31
CA THR A 183 -9.56 -7.92 5.61
C THR A 183 -9.42 -8.91 6.76
N THR A 184 -8.61 -8.54 7.77
CA THR A 184 -8.52 -9.26 9.05
C THR A 184 -9.38 -8.59 10.10
N ALA A 185 -9.45 -9.18 11.29
CA ALA A 185 -10.07 -8.56 12.45
C ALA A 185 -9.50 -7.14 12.71
N ASN A 186 -10.31 -6.31 13.36
CA ASN A 186 -9.98 -4.90 13.62
C ASN A 186 -9.77 -4.06 12.35
N ASP A 187 -10.52 -4.35 11.29
CA ASP A 187 -10.54 -3.59 10.03
C ASP A 187 -9.16 -3.41 9.38
N ASN A 188 -8.20 -4.31 9.68
CA ASN A 188 -6.93 -4.32 8.96
C ASN A 188 -7.14 -4.92 7.57
N ALA A 189 -6.77 -4.18 6.55
CA ALA A 189 -7.00 -4.60 5.17
C ALA A 189 -5.71 -4.56 4.33
N ALA A 190 -5.51 -5.58 3.50
CA ALA A 190 -4.69 -5.52 2.31
C ALA A 190 -5.52 -4.83 1.23
N ALA A 191 -5.48 -3.50 1.23
CA ALA A 191 -6.40 -2.68 0.43
C ALA A 191 -5.92 -2.46 -0.99
N LYS A 192 -4.61 -2.46 -1.22
CA LYS A 192 -4.02 -2.26 -2.55
C LYS A 192 -3.92 -3.57 -3.33
N GLY A 193 -3.77 -3.45 -4.63
CA GLY A 193 -3.60 -4.62 -5.52
C GLY A 193 -4.89 -5.37 -5.90
N GLY A 194 -6.04 -5.09 -5.26
CA GLY A 194 -7.30 -5.75 -5.60
C GLY A 194 -7.34 -7.26 -5.27
N PHE A 195 -6.59 -7.68 -4.28
CA PHE A 195 -6.40 -9.12 -3.97
C PHE A 195 -7.64 -9.82 -3.45
N GLY A 196 -8.64 -9.08 -2.98
CA GLY A 196 -9.96 -9.64 -2.69
C GLY A 196 -10.61 -10.28 -3.91
N ALA A 197 -10.43 -9.67 -5.09
CA ALA A 197 -10.94 -10.23 -6.35
C ALA A 197 -10.24 -11.55 -6.75
N ILE A 198 -8.95 -11.70 -6.41
CA ILE A 198 -8.22 -12.95 -6.64
C ILE A 198 -8.78 -14.07 -5.77
N MET A 199 -9.04 -13.81 -4.48
CA MET A 199 -9.71 -14.79 -3.62
C MET A 199 -11.09 -15.15 -4.18
N GLY A 200 -11.88 -14.15 -4.59
CA GLY A 200 -13.19 -14.37 -5.20
C GLY A 200 -13.14 -15.19 -6.48
N SER A 201 -12.18 -14.92 -7.39
CA SER A 201 -12.00 -15.71 -8.62
C SER A 201 -11.68 -17.18 -8.36
N LYS A 202 -11.07 -17.46 -7.20
CA LYS A 202 -10.74 -18.81 -6.73
C LYS A 202 -11.85 -19.50 -5.92
N ASN A 203 -13.01 -18.87 -5.76
CA ASN A 203 -14.09 -19.29 -4.86
C ASN A 203 -13.63 -19.43 -3.38
N LEU A 204 -12.62 -18.67 -2.96
CA LEU A 204 -12.07 -18.69 -1.61
C LEU A 204 -12.65 -17.52 -0.79
N LYS A 205 -13.48 -17.84 0.20
CA LYS A 205 -14.12 -16.83 1.06
C LYS A 205 -13.21 -16.33 2.17
N ALA A 206 -12.46 -17.24 2.78
CA ALA A 206 -11.65 -16.97 3.96
C ALA A 206 -10.51 -17.97 4.14
N VAL A 207 -9.52 -17.55 4.91
CA VAL A 207 -8.58 -18.45 5.57
C VAL A 207 -8.64 -18.16 7.06
N ALA A 208 -8.99 -19.15 7.86
CA ALA A 208 -9.01 -19.10 9.32
C ALA A 208 -7.85 -19.93 9.87
N CYS A 209 -7.25 -19.46 10.95
CA CYS A 209 -6.08 -20.11 11.53
C CYS A 209 -6.17 -20.13 13.06
N ARG A 210 -5.73 -21.23 13.65
CA ARG A 210 -5.42 -21.36 15.07
C ARG A 210 -4.07 -22.01 15.21
N GLY A 211 -3.21 -21.39 16.01
CA GLY A 211 -1.89 -21.90 16.34
C GLY A 211 -1.64 -21.88 17.84
N THR A 212 -1.20 -23.01 18.41
CA THR A 212 -0.85 -23.12 19.82
C THR A 212 0.68 -23.23 20.04
N GLY A 213 1.43 -23.25 18.95
CA GLY A 213 2.90 -23.29 18.97
C GLY A 213 3.55 -21.99 19.45
N LYS A 214 4.84 -21.93 19.31
CA LYS A 214 5.65 -20.75 19.70
C LYS A 214 6.74 -20.50 18.70
N ILE A 215 7.12 -19.24 18.54
CA ILE A 215 8.32 -18.84 17.82
C ILE A 215 9.39 -18.45 18.85
N THR A 216 10.51 -19.12 18.80
CA THR A 216 11.62 -18.88 19.72
C THR A 216 12.61 -17.91 19.06
N PRO A 217 12.88 -16.73 19.63
CA PRO A 217 13.96 -15.89 19.16
C PRO A 217 15.31 -16.50 19.58
N PHE A 218 16.37 -16.20 18.83
CA PHE A 218 17.72 -16.67 19.13
C PHE A 218 18.27 -16.06 20.42
N ASP A 219 18.09 -14.74 20.56
CA ASP A 219 18.60 -13.99 21.73
C ASP A 219 17.45 -13.20 22.37
N ILE A 220 16.86 -13.77 23.42
CA ILE A 220 15.75 -13.13 24.13
C ILE A 220 16.16 -11.86 24.87
N GLU A 221 17.40 -11.78 25.38
CA GLU A 221 17.86 -10.59 26.08
C GLU A 221 18.01 -9.41 25.11
N LYS A 222 18.51 -9.69 23.92
CA LYS A 222 18.59 -8.69 22.85
C LYS A 222 17.19 -8.26 22.38
N VAL A 223 16.23 -9.18 22.29
CA VAL A 223 14.82 -8.84 22.00
C VAL A 223 14.26 -7.87 23.05
N LEU A 224 14.48 -8.14 24.33
CA LEU A 224 14.03 -7.26 25.41
C LEU A 224 14.71 -5.89 25.38
N TYR A 225 16.00 -5.87 25.05
CA TYR A 225 16.75 -4.64 24.84
C TYR A 225 16.16 -3.82 23.71
N LEU A 226 15.97 -4.42 22.53
CA LEU A 226 15.36 -3.76 21.36
C LEU A 226 13.98 -3.23 21.70
N ARG A 227 13.14 -4.03 22.37
CA ARG A 227 11.79 -3.62 22.77
C ARG A 227 11.83 -2.38 23.68
N LYS A 228 12.77 -2.31 24.61
CA LYS A 228 12.93 -1.14 25.47
C LYS A 228 13.46 0.07 24.70
N THR A 229 14.49 -0.12 23.88
CA THR A 229 15.19 0.95 23.17
C THR A 229 14.32 1.57 22.07
N MET A 230 13.60 0.78 21.31
CA MET A 230 12.68 1.27 20.26
C MET A 230 11.49 2.04 20.84
N ASN A 231 11.07 1.73 22.07
CA ASN A 231 10.04 2.52 22.76
C ASN A 231 10.56 3.85 23.32
N THR A 232 11.87 3.92 23.58
CA THR A 232 12.51 5.11 24.16
C THR A 232 13.85 5.32 23.46
N PRO A 233 13.85 5.83 22.22
CA PRO A 233 15.08 6.02 21.45
C PRO A 233 16.09 6.86 22.26
N PRO A 234 17.36 6.47 22.29
CA PRO A 234 18.38 7.11 23.12
C PRO A 234 18.70 8.55 22.68
N ASP A 235 18.46 8.87 21.43
CA ASP A 235 18.72 10.20 20.90
C ASP A 235 17.51 10.78 20.16
N ARG A 236 16.76 11.59 20.88
CA ARG A 236 15.72 12.44 20.30
C ARG A 236 16.26 13.79 19.78
N THR A 237 17.58 13.93 19.68
CA THR A 237 18.19 15.18 19.18
C THR A 237 18.30 15.19 17.65
N ASN A 238 17.94 14.11 16.98
CA ASN A 238 17.90 14.03 15.54
C ASN A 238 16.93 15.11 14.97
N PRO A 239 17.31 15.88 13.98
CA PRO A 239 16.44 16.87 13.31
C PRO A 239 15.15 16.30 12.73
N ILE A 240 15.07 14.98 12.54
CA ILE A 240 13.84 14.25 12.21
C ILE A 240 12.81 14.23 13.35
N LYS A 241 13.08 14.87 14.47
CA LYS A 241 12.08 15.12 15.54
C LYS A 241 10.75 15.67 15.05
N HIS A 242 10.78 16.39 13.97
CA HIS A 242 9.57 16.96 13.39
C HIS A 242 8.76 15.91 12.63
N LEU A 243 9.41 14.86 12.14
CA LEU A 243 8.76 13.75 11.47
C LEU A 243 8.08 12.81 12.47
N ASP A 244 8.76 12.50 13.58
CA ASP A 244 8.13 11.80 14.71
C ASP A 244 6.90 12.58 15.22
N ALA A 245 6.93 13.90 15.19
CA ALA A 245 5.80 14.74 15.54
C ALA A 245 4.69 14.71 14.47
N PHE A 246 5.03 14.56 13.20
CA PHE A 246 4.05 14.43 12.11
C PHE A 246 3.45 13.02 12.05
N MET A 247 4.26 12.00 12.21
CA MET A 247 3.87 10.60 12.07
C MET A 247 3.32 9.99 13.37
N ALA A 248 3.94 10.27 14.50
CA ALA A 248 3.51 9.89 15.84
C ALA A 248 2.98 11.06 16.66
N GLY A 249 2.89 12.21 16.03
CA GLY A 249 2.60 13.48 16.65
C GLY A 249 1.16 13.68 17.09
N PRO A 250 0.77 14.92 17.30
CA PRO A 250 -0.54 15.25 17.84
C PRO A 250 -1.70 14.62 17.09
N ASN A 251 -1.54 14.37 15.79
CA ASN A 251 -2.60 13.80 14.95
C ASN A 251 -2.87 12.31 15.20
N VAL A 252 -1.85 11.52 15.56
CA VAL A 252 -2.02 10.10 15.89
C VAL A 252 -2.51 9.93 17.33
N ASN A 253 -2.16 10.86 18.20
CA ASN A 253 -2.52 10.85 19.62
C ASN A 253 -3.58 11.90 19.99
N ALA A 254 -3.95 12.79 19.07
CA ALA A 254 -5.03 13.73 19.31
C ALA A 254 -6.38 13.00 19.42
N PRO A 255 -7.29 13.47 20.29
CA PRO A 255 -8.65 12.98 20.27
C PRO A 255 -9.28 13.15 18.89
N VAL A 256 -10.08 12.18 18.46
CA VAL A 256 -10.88 12.33 17.25
C VAL A 256 -11.85 13.49 17.47
N GLU A 257 -11.84 14.46 16.57
CA GLU A 257 -12.77 15.61 16.65
C GLU A 257 -14.23 15.14 16.63
N GLY A 258 -15.14 15.99 17.04
CA GLY A 258 -16.57 15.63 17.12
C GLY A 258 -17.00 14.92 18.39
N GLY A 259 -16.10 14.77 19.38
CA GLY A 259 -16.43 14.20 20.69
C GLY A 259 -16.75 12.70 20.68
N MET A 260 -16.33 11.97 19.63
CA MET A 260 -16.46 10.52 19.59
C MET A 260 -15.64 9.86 20.69
N LYS A 261 -16.21 8.84 21.31
CA LYS A 261 -15.47 8.01 22.26
C LYS A 261 -14.50 7.12 21.51
N GLU A 262 -13.25 7.11 21.96
CA GLU A 262 -12.18 6.31 21.34
C GLU A 262 -11.28 5.67 22.39
N THR A 263 -10.57 4.63 21.97
CA THR A 263 -9.47 4.04 22.72
C THR A 263 -8.35 3.62 21.77
N GLN A 264 -7.12 3.72 22.22
CA GLN A 264 -5.98 3.26 21.45
C GLN A 264 -5.89 1.73 21.49
N VAL A 265 -5.59 1.12 20.34
CA VAL A 265 -5.47 -0.33 20.22
C VAL A 265 -4.25 -0.73 19.41
N ALA A 266 -3.66 -1.86 19.75
CA ALA A 266 -2.61 -2.48 18.95
C ALA A 266 -3.21 -2.98 17.62
N CYS A 267 -2.49 -2.81 16.51
CA CYS A 267 -2.91 -3.30 15.20
C CYS A 267 -2.31 -4.66 14.83
N SER A 268 -1.36 -5.16 15.61
CA SER A 268 -0.69 -6.44 15.34
C SER A 268 -0.02 -6.98 16.59
N TYR A 269 0.41 -8.25 16.53
CA TYR A 269 1.16 -8.87 17.60
C TYR A 269 2.50 -8.13 17.85
N GLY A 270 2.81 -7.87 19.09
CA GLY A 270 4.04 -7.16 19.48
C GLY A 270 4.03 -5.64 19.31
N CYS A 271 2.93 -5.06 18.81
CA CYS A 271 2.80 -3.60 18.67
C CYS A 271 2.85 -2.90 20.03
N ASN A 272 3.75 -1.92 20.13
CA ASN A 272 3.92 -1.06 21.33
C ASN A 272 3.36 0.35 21.12
N GLN A 273 3.14 0.77 19.88
CA GLN A 273 2.76 2.13 19.54
C GLN A 273 1.29 2.41 19.81
N HIS A 274 0.41 1.41 19.59
CA HIS A 274 -1.05 1.54 19.76
C HIS A 274 -1.63 2.77 19.03
N CYS A 275 -1.14 3.05 17.84
CA CYS A 275 -1.57 4.23 17.06
C CYS A 275 -2.95 4.10 16.42
N ASN A 276 -3.53 2.91 16.37
CA ASN A 276 -4.89 2.72 15.88
C ASN A 276 -5.91 3.19 16.90
N ARG A 277 -7.05 3.66 16.40
CA ARG A 277 -8.17 4.14 17.19
C ARG A 277 -9.35 3.20 17.06
N MET A 278 -9.80 2.65 18.16
CA MET A 278 -11.10 2.01 18.22
C MET A 278 -12.15 3.06 18.57
N LEU A 279 -12.98 3.40 17.60
CA LEU A 279 -14.12 4.26 17.76
C LEU A 279 -15.26 3.46 18.40
N VAL A 280 -15.85 3.99 19.48
CA VAL A 280 -16.81 3.27 20.30
C VAL A 280 -18.21 3.78 19.99
N ASP A 281 -19.14 2.85 19.76
CA ASP A 281 -20.55 3.15 19.54
C ASP A 281 -20.83 4.10 18.36
N VAL A 282 -20.10 3.95 17.27
CA VAL A 282 -20.30 4.73 16.03
C VAL A 282 -21.38 4.14 15.14
N LYS A 283 -22.00 5.00 14.32
CA LYS A 283 -23.03 4.58 13.37
C LYS A 283 -22.46 3.58 12.36
N SER A 284 -23.18 2.49 12.15
CA SER A 284 -22.80 1.45 11.21
C SER A 284 -23.37 1.71 9.81
N GLY A 285 -22.64 1.29 8.79
CA GLY A 285 -23.11 1.27 7.41
C GLY A 285 -24.07 0.11 7.10
N THR A 286 -24.05 -0.95 7.93
CA THR A 286 -24.87 -2.15 7.74
C THR A 286 -26.20 -2.07 8.53
N SER A 287 -26.89 -3.18 8.68
CA SER A 287 -28.12 -3.29 9.49
C SER A 287 -27.92 -3.04 10.99
N ARG A 288 -26.69 -3.15 11.48
CA ARG A 288 -26.35 -2.78 12.86
C ARG A 288 -26.43 -1.26 13.00
N LYS A 289 -27.16 -0.78 13.98
CA LYS A 289 -27.33 0.66 14.17
C LYS A 289 -26.04 1.34 14.62
N ARG A 290 -25.33 0.72 15.58
CA ARG A 290 -24.06 1.19 16.13
C ARG A 290 -23.15 0.01 16.45
N LYS A 291 -21.85 0.24 16.39
CA LYS A 291 -20.82 -0.74 16.72
C LYS A 291 -19.49 -0.07 17.06
N ASN A 292 -18.56 -0.85 17.57
CA ASN A 292 -17.15 -0.42 17.65
C ASN A 292 -16.48 -0.67 16.30
N ARG A 293 -15.61 0.24 15.90
CA ARG A 293 -14.85 0.16 14.66
C ARG A 293 -13.41 0.62 14.88
N VAL A 294 -12.46 -0.09 14.31
CA VAL A 294 -11.06 0.32 14.39
C VAL A 294 -10.68 1.12 13.14
N GLU A 295 -10.17 2.31 13.34
CA GLU A 295 -9.55 3.11 12.31
C GLU A 295 -8.06 3.25 12.55
N LYS A 296 -7.33 3.21 11.46
CA LYS A 296 -5.87 3.34 11.47
C LYS A 296 -5.50 4.76 11.15
N CYS A 297 -4.29 5.09 11.58
CA CYS A 297 -3.63 6.35 11.43
C CYS A 297 -4.25 7.28 10.35
N VAL A 298 -4.21 6.86 9.11
CA VAL A 298 -4.70 7.64 7.98
C VAL A 298 -6.22 7.54 7.79
N GLY A 299 -6.83 6.40 8.09
CA GLY A 299 -8.29 6.23 8.01
C GLY A 299 -9.06 7.17 8.92
N VAL A 300 -8.46 7.59 10.04
CA VAL A 300 -9.04 8.60 10.93
C VAL A 300 -9.23 9.92 10.19
N PHE A 301 -8.29 10.30 9.34
CA PHE A 301 -8.35 11.55 8.58
C PHE A 301 -9.39 11.52 7.44
N ALA A 302 -9.74 10.35 6.92
CA ALA A 302 -10.70 10.23 5.83
C ALA A 302 -12.17 10.25 6.29
N MET A 303 -12.44 10.38 7.60
CA MET A 303 -13.78 10.31 8.16
C MET A 303 -14.56 11.63 8.17
N GLY A 304 -14.31 12.52 7.26
CA GLY A 304 -15.08 13.75 7.19
C GLY A 304 -14.53 14.84 8.07
N PHE A 305 -13.23 14.91 8.19
CA PHE A 305 -12.58 16.04 8.77
C PHE A 305 -12.97 17.32 8.04
N GLU A 306 -13.24 18.33 8.81
CA GLU A 306 -13.42 19.68 8.34
C GLU A 306 -12.30 20.12 7.40
N GLU A 307 -12.51 21.20 6.71
CA GLU A 307 -11.60 21.83 5.76
C GLU A 307 -10.12 21.83 6.17
N ASN A 308 -9.84 21.69 7.45
CA ASN A 308 -8.51 21.76 8.05
C ASN A 308 -7.80 20.41 8.24
N CYS A 309 -8.50 19.29 8.15
CA CYS A 309 -7.92 17.96 8.27
C CYS A 309 -8.06 17.17 6.98
N GLY A 310 -8.50 17.84 5.94
CA GLY A 310 -8.56 17.25 4.64
C GLY A 310 -7.19 16.75 4.25
N TRP A 311 -7.11 15.50 4.05
CA TRP A 311 -6.12 14.77 3.32
C TRP A 311 -5.80 15.36 2.00
N MET A 312 -6.74 16.04 1.43
CA MET A 312 -6.48 17.05 0.45
C MET A 312 -5.85 18.19 1.23
N PRO A 313 -4.59 18.49 1.04
CA PRO A 313 -3.96 19.55 1.75
C PRO A 313 -4.73 20.80 1.52
N ASN A 314 -5.49 21.12 2.49
CA ASN A 314 -5.74 22.48 2.77
C ASN A 314 -4.37 23.07 3.17
N GLN A 315 -3.92 24.08 2.48
CA GLN A 315 -2.73 24.82 2.90
C GLN A 315 -2.86 25.28 4.34
N THR A 316 -4.07 25.58 4.79
CA THR A 316 -4.38 25.92 6.16
C THR A 316 -4.02 24.81 7.14
N PHE A 317 -4.29 23.54 6.80
CA PHE A 317 -3.87 22.41 7.62
C PHE A 317 -2.36 22.34 7.79
N ILE A 318 -1.61 22.56 6.72
CA ILE A 318 -0.17 22.48 6.74
C ILE A 318 0.42 23.72 7.42
N THR A 319 -0.14 24.90 7.20
CA THR A 319 0.39 26.15 7.76
C THR A 319 -0.04 26.41 9.19
N GLU A 320 -1.24 26.07 9.59
CA GLU A 320 -1.76 26.42 10.93
C GLU A 320 -1.64 25.32 11.97
N GLN A 321 -1.92 24.08 11.59
CA GLN A 321 -1.91 22.97 12.56
C GLN A 321 -0.59 22.21 12.63
N ASN A 322 0.15 22.16 11.55
CA ASN A 322 1.44 21.51 11.50
C ASN A 322 2.61 22.50 11.56
N HIS A 323 2.60 23.38 12.51
CA HIS A 323 3.79 24.17 12.82
C HIS A 323 5.03 23.31 13.11
N ALA A 324 4.82 22.05 13.40
CA ALA A 324 5.85 21.02 13.48
C ALA A 324 5.93 20.19 12.23
N ALA A 325 5.12 20.43 11.20
CA ALA A 325 5.17 19.64 9.99
C ALA A 325 6.46 19.90 9.21
N PRO A 326 6.97 18.86 8.55
CA PRO A 326 8.15 18.97 7.69
C PRO A 326 8.09 20.13 6.70
N CYS A 327 6.90 20.50 6.25
CA CYS A 327 6.72 21.58 5.30
C CYS A 327 7.19 22.95 5.80
N LYS A 328 7.06 23.22 7.09
CA LYS A 328 7.67 24.45 7.67
C LYS A 328 9.18 24.32 7.82
N THR A 329 9.67 23.11 8.04
CA THR A 329 11.09 22.82 8.13
C THR A 329 11.76 22.72 6.78
N LEU A 330 11.03 22.25 5.76
CA LEU A 330 11.54 22.09 4.41
C LEU A 330 11.50 23.38 3.58
N SER A 331 10.44 24.17 3.74
CA SER A 331 10.23 25.38 2.93
C SER A 331 10.69 26.67 3.60
N GLY A 332 11.30 26.60 4.80
CA GLY A 332 11.54 27.79 5.61
C GLY A 332 10.22 28.42 6.11
N ASP A 333 10.27 29.63 6.60
CA ASP A 333 9.09 30.39 6.95
C ASP A 333 8.33 30.83 5.69
N MET A 334 7.61 29.87 5.06
CA MET A 334 6.67 30.24 4.01
C MET A 334 5.47 30.91 4.67
N ASP A 335 5.36 32.19 4.48
CA ASP A 335 4.12 32.89 4.73
C ASP A 335 2.99 32.25 3.89
N PRO A 336 1.78 32.18 4.40
CA PRO A 336 0.64 31.77 3.59
C PRO A 336 0.64 32.59 2.29
N PRO A 337 0.29 31.96 1.13
CA PRO A 337 0.35 32.65 -0.14
C PRO A 337 -0.44 33.96 -0.07
N ASP A 338 0.18 35.04 -0.50
CA ASP A 338 -0.50 36.31 -0.60
C ASP A 338 -1.61 36.22 -1.65
N LEU A 339 -2.83 35.97 -1.21
CA LEU A 339 -3.99 35.85 -2.09
C LEU A 339 -4.38 37.20 -2.75
N THR A 340 -3.66 38.29 -2.46
CA THR A 340 -3.76 39.54 -3.22
C THR A 340 -2.95 39.49 -4.51
N ASP A 341 -1.98 38.57 -4.61
CA ASP A 341 -1.33 38.22 -5.85
C ASP A 341 -2.31 37.41 -6.72
N PRO A 342 -2.69 37.89 -7.92
CA PRO A 342 -3.60 37.16 -8.81
C PRO A 342 -3.14 35.75 -9.17
N HIS A 343 -1.82 35.53 -9.33
CA HIS A 343 -1.25 34.24 -9.65
C HIS A 343 -1.33 33.28 -8.48
N ALA A 344 -0.97 33.71 -7.28
CA ALA A 344 -1.15 32.93 -6.06
C ALA A 344 -2.62 32.62 -5.78
N ALA A 345 -3.51 33.57 -6.01
CA ALA A 345 -4.95 33.37 -5.88
C ALA A 345 -5.50 32.38 -6.91
N GLU A 346 -5.01 32.40 -8.15
CA GLU A 346 -5.36 31.44 -9.19
C GLU A 346 -4.90 30.03 -8.85
N ILE A 347 -3.65 29.88 -8.43
CA ILE A 347 -3.09 28.59 -7.96
C ILE A 347 -3.89 28.09 -6.76
N PHE A 348 -4.20 28.94 -5.80
CA PHE A 348 -4.99 28.58 -4.63
C PHE A 348 -6.41 28.17 -5.00
N ALA A 349 -7.07 28.91 -5.88
CA ALA A 349 -8.40 28.57 -6.38
C ALA A 349 -8.40 27.23 -7.14
N TRP A 350 -7.39 27.01 -7.96
CA TRP A 350 -7.20 25.77 -8.70
C TRP A 350 -6.93 24.57 -7.76
N ARG A 351 -6.07 24.73 -6.75
CA ARG A 351 -5.79 23.71 -5.74
C ARG A 351 -7.03 23.34 -4.92
N ASN A 352 -7.93 24.29 -4.72
CA ASN A 352 -9.16 24.09 -3.96
C ASN A 352 -10.35 23.64 -4.83
N ALA A 353 -10.22 23.71 -6.16
CA ALA A 353 -11.28 23.33 -7.08
C ALA A 353 -11.67 21.84 -6.99
N ASP A 354 -10.71 20.99 -6.65
CA ASP A 354 -10.91 19.53 -6.53
C ASP A 354 -11.33 19.08 -5.12
N LYS A 355 -11.51 20.01 -4.19
CA LYS A 355 -11.93 19.66 -2.84
C LYS A 355 -13.39 19.25 -2.86
N VAL A 356 -13.60 17.98 -2.63
CA VAL A 356 -14.89 17.47 -2.22
C VAL A 356 -14.88 17.45 -0.71
N ASN A 357 -15.53 18.42 -0.10
CA ASN A 357 -15.77 18.43 1.33
C ASN A 357 -16.85 17.40 1.62
N PHE A 358 -16.42 16.15 1.81
CA PHE A 358 -17.34 15.12 2.24
C PHE A 358 -17.81 15.44 3.65
N TRP A 359 -19.11 15.76 3.78
CA TRP A 359 -19.81 15.75 5.04
C TRP A 359 -19.16 16.58 6.14
N LYS A 360 -18.92 17.85 5.85
CA LYS A 360 -18.44 18.83 6.83
C LYS A 360 -19.02 18.53 8.21
N SER A 361 -18.16 18.18 9.16
CA SER A 361 -18.53 17.90 10.56
C SER A 361 -19.58 16.80 10.79
N ASP A 362 -19.96 15.99 9.80
CA ASP A 362 -20.89 14.88 9.96
C ASP A 362 -20.14 13.54 10.08
N TYR A 363 -19.60 13.30 11.25
CA TYR A 363 -18.85 12.07 11.54
C TYR A 363 -19.68 10.80 11.42
N ASP A 364 -20.99 10.87 11.62
CA ASP A 364 -21.87 9.71 11.48
C ASP A 364 -21.93 9.26 10.02
N LYS A 365 -21.99 10.19 9.06
CA LYS A 365 -21.92 9.86 7.62
C LYS A 365 -20.55 9.32 7.23
N GLY A 366 -19.48 9.95 7.68
CA GLY A 366 -18.12 9.46 7.48
C GLY A 366 -17.91 8.04 8.00
N ASN A 367 -18.41 7.76 9.20
CA ASN A 367 -18.38 6.42 9.78
C ASN A 367 -19.18 5.41 8.97
N VAL A 368 -20.34 5.79 8.47
CA VAL A 368 -21.18 4.93 7.62
C VAL A 368 -20.45 4.55 6.34
N MET A 369 -19.85 5.50 5.65
CA MET A 369 -19.10 5.25 4.42
C MET A 369 -17.92 4.31 4.67
N MET A 370 -17.10 4.61 5.67
CA MET A 370 -15.92 3.81 6.00
C MET A 370 -16.29 2.40 6.42
N ASP A 371 -17.38 2.26 7.17
CA ASP A 371 -17.91 0.96 7.54
C ASP A 371 -18.41 0.18 6.32
N LEU A 372 -19.14 0.82 5.41
CA LEU A 372 -19.59 0.18 4.18
C LEU A 372 -18.41 -0.32 3.34
N CYS A 373 -17.36 0.49 3.19
CA CYS A 373 -16.16 0.05 2.48
C CYS A 373 -15.57 -1.21 3.15
N ASN A 374 -15.43 -1.21 4.49
CA ASN A 374 -14.91 -2.38 5.21
C ASN A 374 -15.83 -3.60 5.05
N GLN A 375 -17.15 -3.43 5.18
CA GLN A 375 -18.12 -4.54 5.13
C GLN A 375 -18.26 -5.15 3.74
N TYR A 376 -18.26 -4.31 2.71
CA TYR A 376 -18.24 -4.79 1.32
C TYR A 376 -16.87 -5.34 0.90
N GLY A 377 -15.80 -4.95 1.59
CA GLY A 377 -14.43 -5.28 1.21
C GLY A 377 -13.95 -4.46 0.01
N ILE A 378 -14.17 -3.14 0.04
CA ILE A 378 -13.77 -2.17 -0.98
C ILE A 378 -12.63 -1.29 -0.45
N ASP A 379 -11.66 -0.96 -1.29
CA ASP A 379 -10.60 -0.01 -0.94
C ASP A 379 -11.20 1.38 -0.66
N LYS A 380 -11.01 1.86 0.56
CA LYS A 380 -11.49 3.18 0.99
C LYS A 380 -10.90 4.32 0.17
N TRP A 381 -9.64 4.17 -0.23
CA TRP A 381 -8.95 5.22 -0.99
C TRP A 381 -9.48 5.34 -2.40
N GLU A 382 -9.71 4.24 -3.10
CA GLU A 382 -10.39 4.29 -4.41
C GLU A 382 -11.76 4.95 -4.29
N THR A 383 -12.45 4.71 -3.17
CA THR A 383 -13.75 5.34 -2.91
C THR A 383 -13.63 6.84 -2.65
N THR A 384 -12.77 7.25 -1.69
CA THR A 384 -12.73 8.63 -1.17
C THR A 384 -11.96 9.60 -2.06
N VAL A 385 -10.94 9.13 -2.76
CA VAL A 385 -10.10 9.99 -3.63
C VAL A 385 -10.27 9.69 -5.12
N GLY A 386 -10.98 8.63 -5.45
CA GLY A 386 -11.28 8.24 -6.82
C GLY A 386 -12.76 8.40 -7.17
N VAL A 387 -13.58 7.48 -6.71
CA VAL A 387 -15.01 7.37 -7.13
C VAL A 387 -15.83 8.60 -6.78
N LEU A 388 -15.83 9.02 -5.52
CA LEU A 388 -16.69 10.12 -5.07
C LEU A 388 -16.23 11.48 -5.62
N PRO A 389 -14.94 11.84 -5.66
CA PRO A 389 -14.48 13.05 -6.34
C PRO A 389 -14.84 13.06 -7.83
N TRP A 390 -14.71 11.92 -8.51
CA TRP A 390 -15.11 11.82 -9.92
C TRP A 390 -16.60 12.15 -10.13
N PHE A 391 -17.49 11.64 -9.27
CA PHE A 391 -18.92 12.01 -9.31
C PHE A 391 -19.14 13.49 -9.03
N ALA A 392 -18.47 14.06 -8.03
CA ALA A 392 -18.62 15.47 -7.69
C ALA A 392 -18.17 16.38 -8.81
N MET A 393 -16.98 16.14 -9.37
CA MET A 393 -16.40 16.93 -10.44
C MET A 393 -17.16 16.73 -11.74
N GLY A 394 -17.50 15.49 -12.11
CA GLY A 394 -18.26 15.20 -13.31
C GLY A 394 -19.65 15.84 -13.29
N LYS A 395 -20.32 15.88 -12.13
CA LYS A 395 -21.56 16.63 -11.96
C LYS A 395 -21.37 18.13 -12.18
N LYS A 396 -20.34 18.71 -11.56
CA LYS A 396 -20.00 20.13 -11.69
C LYS A 396 -19.71 20.53 -13.14
N GLU A 397 -18.96 19.70 -13.84
CA GLU A 397 -18.56 19.92 -15.25
C GLU A 397 -19.65 19.51 -16.26
N GLY A 398 -20.82 19.01 -15.81
CA GLY A 398 -21.91 18.56 -16.69
C GLY A 398 -21.58 17.30 -17.50
N VAL A 399 -20.55 16.55 -17.13
CA VAL A 399 -20.06 15.37 -17.89
C VAL A 399 -21.11 14.26 -17.92
N PHE A 400 -21.93 14.18 -16.88
CA PHE A 400 -22.96 13.15 -16.73
C PHE A 400 -24.33 13.53 -17.31
N GLU A 401 -24.40 14.63 -18.05
CA GLU A 401 -25.66 15.06 -18.67
C GLU A 401 -26.20 13.98 -19.62
N GLY A 402 -27.45 13.58 -19.39
CA GLY A 402 -28.12 12.51 -20.15
C GLY A 402 -27.75 11.08 -19.68
N MET A 403 -26.96 10.91 -18.61
CA MET A 403 -26.69 9.61 -18.01
C MET A 403 -27.63 9.36 -16.81
N ASP A 404 -28.16 8.15 -16.73
CA ASP A 404 -28.99 7.71 -15.61
C ASP A 404 -28.20 6.72 -14.72
N PHE A 405 -27.79 7.16 -13.58
CA PHE A 405 -27.12 6.32 -12.56
C PHE A 405 -28.12 5.58 -11.65
N GLY A 406 -29.42 5.65 -11.92
CA GLY A 406 -30.47 5.06 -11.11
C GLY A 406 -30.84 5.88 -9.86
N MET A 407 -30.09 6.95 -9.60
CA MET A 407 -30.31 7.90 -8.50
C MET A 407 -29.63 9.24 -8.86
N PRO A 408 -30.19 10.38 -8.44
CA PRO A 408 -29.53 11.68 -8.60
C PRO A 408 -28.15 11.69 -7.94
N ILE A 409 -27.13 12.17 -8.63
CA ILE A 409 -25.78 12.28 -8.09
C ILE A 409 -25.78 13.33 -6.98
N ASP A 410 -25.47 12.90 -5.78
CA ASP A 410 -25.28 13.75 -4.60
C ASP A 410 -24.29 13.11 -3.65
N VAL A 411 -23.02 13.42 -3.82
CA VAL A 411 -21.93 12.84 -3.01
C VAL A 411 -21.99 13.23 -1.53
N GLU A 412 -22.75 14.26 -1.17
CA GLU A 412 -22.98 14.65 0.22
C GLU A 412 -24.14 13.89 0.86
N SER A 413 -24.93 13.18 0.05
CA SER A 413 -26.05 12.36 0.53
C SER A 413 -25.57 10.98 0.98
N GLU A 414 -25.86 10.61 2.23
CA GLU A 414 -25.64 9.26 2.73
C GLU A 414 -26.37 8.21 1.86
N GLU A 415 -27.56 8.54 1.36
CA GLU A 415 -28.34 7.65 0.52
C GLU A 415 -27.65 7.36 -0.81
N PHE A 416 -27.11 8.39 -1.48
CA PHE A 416 -26.35 8.22 -2.71
C PHE A 416 -25.08 7.38 -2.49
N VAL A 417 -24.32 7.66 -1.43
CA VAL A 417 -23.10 6.92 -1.14
C VAL A 417 -23.41 5.44 -0.83
N ARG A 418 -24.45 5.17 -0.05
CA ARG A 418 -24.92 3.79 0.19
C ARG A 418 -25.28 3.09 -1.10
N TYR A 419 -26.01 3.77 -1.96
CA TYR A 419 -26.46 3.24 -3.23
C TYR A 419 -25.28 2.92 -4.15
N ILE A 420 -24.38 3.87 -4.38
CA ILE A 420 -23.27 3.68 -5.31
C ILE A 420 -22.26 2.63 -4.83
N LEU A 421 -21.96 2.60 -3.55
CA LEU A 421 -21.08 1.56 -2.99
C LEU A 421 -21.70 0.17 -3.10
N LYS A 422 -23.02 0.06 -2.92
CA LYS A 422 -23.73 -1.19 -3.16
C LYS A 422 -23.67 -1.60 -4.64
N CYS A 423 -23.95 -0.66 -5.56
CA CYS A 423 -23.85 -0.94 -6.99
C CYS A 423 -22.47 -1.47 -7.38
N ILE A 424 -21.41 -0.86 -6.88
CA ILE A 424 -20.04 -1.29 -7.12
C ILE A 424 -19.81 -2.69 -6.51
N ALA A 425 -20.13 -2.88 -5.23
CA ALA A 425 -19.84 -4.12 -4.50
C ALA A 425 -20.51 -5.35 -5.11
N TYR A 426 -21.72 -5.19 -5.65
CA TYR A 426 -22.50 -6.27 -6.24
C TYR A 426 -22.47 -6.29 -7.77
N ARG A 427 -21.82 -5.32 -8.40
CA ARG A 427 -21.84 -5.11 -9.88
C ARG A 427 -23.26 -4.95 -10.43
N GLU A 428 -24.10 -4.21 -9.70
CA GLU A 428 -25.51 -3.99 -9.99
C GLU A 428 -25.76 -2.54 -10.45
N GLY A 429 -26.97 -2.31 -10.98
CA GLY A 429 -27.37 -0.99 -11.47
C GLY A 429 -26.73 -0.59 -12.79
N PRO A 430 -27.03 0.62 -13.32
CA PRO A 430 -26.64 1.01 -14.67
C PRO A 430 -25.13 1.04 -14.93
N TYR A 431 -24.32 1.35 -13.92
CA TYR A 431 -22.87 1.53 -14.04
C TYR A 431 -22.05 0.75 -13.00
N GLY A 432 -22.68 -0.08 -12.17
CA GLY A 432 -22.00 -0.83 -11.12
C GLY A 432 -20.91 -1.74 -11.68
N ASP A 433 -21.16 -2.38 -12.79
CA ASP A 433 -20.20 -3.26 -13.48
C ASP A 433 -18.97 -2.49 -14.00
N ILE A 434 -19.21 -1.31 -14.60
CA ILE A 434 -18.15 -0.46 -15.12
C ILE A 434 -17.30 0.12 -13.99
N LEU A 435 -17.94 0.63 -12.94
CA LEU A 435 -17.23 1.22 -11.79
C LEU A 435 -16.46 0.18 -10.99
N ALA A 436 -16.93 -1.06 -10.95
CA ALA A 436 -16.24 -2.17 -10.28
C ALA A 436 -14.91 -2.56 -10.94
N GLU A 437 -14.67 -2.14 -12.19
CA GLU A 437 -13.39 -2.32 -12.88
C GLU A 437 -12.28 -1.37 -12.39
N GLY A 438 -12.61 -0.42 -11.50
CA GLY A 438 -11.72 0.65 -11.06
C GLY A 438 -11.78 1.87 -11.97
N MET A 439 -11.47 3.04 -11.40
CA MET A 439 -11.72 4.31 -12.09
C MET A 439 -10.98 4.46 -13.40
N ALA A 440 -9.74 3.99 -13.51
CA ALA A 440 -8.98 4.09 -14.75
C ALA A 440 -9.62 3.32 -15.91
N ARG A 441 -10.14 2.11 -15.66
CA ARG A 441 -10.87 1.34 -16.66
C ARG A 441 -12.25 1.90 -16.91
N ALA A 442 -12.93 2.34 -15.85
CA ALA A 442 -14.27 2.95 -15.97
C ALA A 442 -14.25 4.19 -16.86
N VAL A 443 -13.34 5.12 -16.65
CA VAL A 443 -13.19 6.33 -17.46
C VAL A 443 -12.91 5.99 -18.92
N ARG A 444 -12.03 5.02 -19.20
CA ARG A 444 -11.75 4.56 -20.55
C ARG A 444 -12.96 3.93 -21.24
N THR A 445 -13.71 3.10 -20.51
CA THR A 445 -14.92 2.46 -21.02
C THR A 445 -16.00 3.46 -21.34
N LEU A 446 -16.13 4.53 -20.55
CA LEU A 446 -17.12 5.58 -20.74
C LEU A 446 -16.72 6.62 -21.82
N GLY A 447 -15.49 6.59 -22.28
CA GLY A 447 -14.94 7.47 -23.31
C GLY A 447 -14.09 8.60 -22.72
N GLN A 448 -12.78 8.51 -22.92
CA GLN A 448 -11.80 9.46 -22.36
C GLN A 448 -12.05 10.91 -22.72
N GLU A 449 -12.45 11.18 -23.96
CA GLU A 449 -12.73 12.55 -24.41
C GLU A 449 -13.82 13.24 -23.59
N LYS A 450 -14.81 12.47 -23.17
CA LYS A 450 -15.95 12.98 -22.38
C LYS A 450 -15.63 13.01 -20.89
N PHE A 451 -15.01 11.97 -20.35
CA PHE A 451 -14.84 11.76 -18.91
C PHE A 451 -13.42 12.05 -18.41
N GLY A 452 -12.44 12.02 -19.31
CA GLY A 452 -11.06 12.37 -18.98
C GLY A 452 -10.84 13.86 -18.72
N LYS A 453 -11.78 14.74 -19.14
CA LYS A 453 -11.73 16.18 -18.80
C LYS A 453 -12.17 16.51 -17.38
N THR A 454 -12.47 15.51 -16.58
CA THR A 454 -12.72 15.64 -15.15
C THR A 454 -11.41 15.57 -14.38
N ILE A 455 -11.49 15.31 -13.09
CA ILE A 455 -10.35 15.17 -12.18
C ILE A 455 -9.22 14.26 -12.70
N TYR A 456 -9.51 13.33 -13.62
CA TYR A 456 -8.55 12.36 -14.14
C TYR A 456 -7.94 12.74 -15.49
N HIS A 457 -8.41 13.81 -16.12
CA HIS A 457 -8.03 14.14 -17.49
C HIS A 457 -6.52 14.14 -17.70
N ASP A 458 -5.82 14.91 -16.89
CA ASP A 458 -4.38 15.13 -17.07
C ASP A 458 -3.51 14.02 -16.46
N ARG A 459 -4.12 13.15 -15.66
CA ARG A 459 -3.41 12.11 -14.91
C ARG A 459 -3.55 10.72 -15.50
N TYR A 460 -4.63 10.50 -16.24
CA TYR A 460 -4.91 9.21 -16.84
C TYR A 460 -4.87 9.22 -18.36
N SER A 461 -4.97 10.37 -19.01
CA SER A 461 -4.89 10.44 -20.47
C SER A 461 -3.51 10.77 -21.01
N GLY A 462 -2.61 11.31 -20.17
CA GLY A 462 -1.24 11.66 -20.56
C GLY A 462 -1.17 12.49 -21.83
N ILE A 463 -1.38 13.81 -21.73
CA ILE A 463 -1.19 14.71 -22.84
C ILE A 463 0.21 15.33 -22.70
N ILE A 464 1.10 14.99 -23.59
CA ILE A 464 2.42 15.59 -23.69
C ILE A 464 2.51 16.30 -25.04
N GLU A 465 2.91 17.58 -25.02
CA GLU A 465 3.04 18.42 -26.22
C GLU A 465 1.76 18.42 -27.11
N GLY A 466 0.58 18.36 -26.51
CA GLY A 466 -0.69 18.31 -27.23
C GLY A 466 -1.00 16.95 -27.88
N LYS A 467 -0.18 15.94 -27.67
CA LYS A 467 -0.44 14.55 -28.11
C LYS A 467 -0.95 13.74 -26.94
N GLN A 468 -2.09 13.09 -27.12
CA GLN A 468 -2.56 12.09 -26.19
C GLN A 468 -1.66 10.86 -26.28
N LEU A 469 -1.02 10.51 -25.18
CA LEU A 469 -0.28 9.27 -25.05
C LEU A 469 -1.22 8.22 -24.49
N ASP A 470 -1.22 7.04 -25.08
CA ASP A 470 -1.86 5.86 -24.49
C ASP A 470 -0.94 5.33 -23.40
N ILE A 471 -1.00 5.99 -22.25
CA ILE A 471 -0.15 5.66 -21.12
C ILE A 471 -0.84 4.55 -20.34
N PRO A 472 -0.21 3.39 -20.22
CA PRO A 472 -0.58 2.43 -19.19
C PRO A 472 -0.46 3.16 -17.86
N ILE A 473 -1.54 3.23 -17.12
CA ILE A 473 -1.56 4.00 -15.90
C ILE A 473 -0.74 3.25 -14.86
N LEU A 474 0.54 3.57 -14.81
CA LEU A 474 1.43 3.15 -13.73
C LEU A 474 0.89 3.57 -12.35
N LEU A 475 -0.02 4.51 -12.35
CA LEU A 475 -0.76 4.99 -11.20
C LEU A 475 -1.57 3.91 -10.50
N GLU A 476 -1.93 2.86 -11.20
CA GLU A 476 -2.56 1.68 -10.62
C GLU A 476 -1.56 0.56 -10.35
N THR A 477 -0.30 0.87 -10.20
CA THR A 477 0.71 -0.04 -9.65
C THR A 477 0.42 -0.36 -8.18
N ALA A 478 1.39 -0.88 -7.45
CA ALA A 478 1.23 -1.35 -6.07
C ALA A 478 0.40 -0.43 -5.17
N TRP A 479 0.47 0.87 -5.37
CA TRP A 479 -0.22 1.89 -4.58
C TRP A 479 -1.38 2.55 -5.30
N GLY A 480 -1.59 2.17 -6.52
CA GLY A 480 -2.83 2.27 -7.30
C GLY A 480 -3.39 3.62 -7.58
N ASP A 481 -2.99 4.66 -6.92
CA ASP A 481 -3.44 5.99 -7.25
C ASP A 481 -2.42 7.05 -6.81
N MET A 482 -2.04 7.89 -7.74
CA MET A 482 -1.34 9.14 -7.43
C MET A 482 -2.16 10.05 -6.52
N PHE A 483 -3.45 9.81 -6.40
CA PHE A 483 -4.33 10.60 -5.58
C PHE A 483 -4.15 10.34 -4.10
N HIS A 484 -3.69 9.16 -3.73
CA HIS A 484 -3.57 8.79 -2.33
C HIS A 484 -2.65 9.77 -1.58
N TRP A 485 -1.46 10.04 -2.11
CA TRP A 485 -0.50 10.93 -1.48
C TRP A 485 0.01 12.02 -2.41
N GLN A 486 -0.28 11.93 -3.68
CA GLN A 486 0.30 12.73 -4.73
C GLN A 486 -0.73 13.31 -5.67
N GLY A 487 -1.95 13.32 -5.26
CA GLY A 487 -2.92 14.14 -5.91
C GLY A 487 -2.46 15.61 -5.90
N ARG A 488 -3.10 16.42 -6.70
CA ARG A 488 -2.95 17.89 -6.70
C ARG A 488 -2.80 18.44 -5.32
N GLY A 489 -3.44 17.80 -4.37
CA GLY A 489 -3.44 18.18 -3.01
C GLY A 489 -2.12 18.01 -2.27
N PHE A 490 -1.40 16.94 -2.44
CA PHE A 490 -0.13 16.71 -1.74
C PHE A 490 1.00 17.54 -2.36
N GLN A 491 1.01 17.63 -3.66
CA GLN A 491 1.93 18.48 -4.41
C GLN A 491 1.84 19.96 -3.98
N SER A 492 0.65 20.41 -3.62
CA SER A 492 0.43 21.74 -3.12
C SER A 492 0.92 21.98 -1.69
N ALA A 493 1.26 20.91 -1.00
CA ALA A 493 1.64 20.93 0.41
C ALA A 493 3.15 20.86 0.63
N ILE A 494 3.87 20.34 -0.34
CA ILE A 494 5.31 20.14 -0.29
C ILE A 494 5.90 20.92 -1.46
N ASP A 495 7.02 21.53 -1.24
CA ASP A 495 7.75 22.17 -2.32
C ASP A 495 8.42 21.12 -3.23
N ILE A 496 8.99 21.61 -4.32
CA ILE A 496 9.61 20.78 -5.34
C ILE A 496 10.72 19.87 -4.80
N THR A 497 11.39 20.24 -3.72
CA THR A 497 12.48 19.45 -3.15
C THR A 497 12.00 18.18 -2.47
N GLY A 498 10.76 18.13 -2.00
CA GLY A 498 10.12 16.92 -1.47
C GLY A 498 9.30 16.19 -2.53
N TRP A 499 8.64 16.94 -3.42
CA TRP A 499 7.76 16.40 -4.43
C TRP A 499 8.46 15.61 -5.53
N VAL A 500 9.59 16.11 -6.02
CA VAL A 500 10.36 15.50 -7.11
C VAL A 500 10.90 14.12 -6.72
N PRO A 501 11.58 13.94 -5.57
CA PRO A 501 11.99 12.61 -5.13
C PRO A 501 10.80 11.66 -4.93
N ALA A 502 9.71 12.13 -4.36
CA ALA A 502 8.51 11.33 -4.17
C ALA A 502 7.92 10.84 -5.50
N SER A 503 7.95 11.67 -6.53
CA SER A 503 7.50 11.31 -7.88
C SER A 503 8.39 10.24 -8.52
N LEU A 504 9.70 10.35 -8.30
CA LEU A 504 10.66 9.34 -8.76
C LEU A 504 10.39 7.98 -8.13
N GLN A 505 10.11 7.93 -6.83
CA GLN A 505 9.76 6.70 -6.14
C GLN A 505 8.45 6.08 -6.60
N LEU A 506 7.44 6.91 -6.89
CA LEU A 506 6.19 6.43 -7.49
C LEU A 506 6.40 5.81 -8.85
N MET A 507 7.19 6.47 -9.69
CA MET A 507 7.55 5.95 -10.99
C MET A 507 8.06 4.53 -10.89
N LEU A 508 8.82 4.24 -9.86
CA LEU A 508 9.45 2.95 -9.64
C LEU A 508 8.56 1.96 -8.86
N SER A 509 7.40 2.40 -8.38
CA SER A 509 6.43 1.58 -7.64
C SER A 509 7.01 0.86 -6.43
N SER A 510 7.90 1.54 -5.71
CA SER A 510 8.56 0.91 -4.58
C SER A 510 7.66 0.84 -3.37
N ARG A 511 7.07 1.95 -2.98
CA ARG A 511 6.15 2.06 -1.86
C ARG A 511 5.36 3.36 -1.92
N ASP A 512 4.41 3.55 -1.00
CA ASP A 512 3.74 4.83 -0.93
C ASP A 512 4.71 5.93 -0.49
N THR A 513 4.54 7.06 -1.11
CA THR A 513 5.43 8.19 -0.94
C THR A 513 5.36 8.83 0.43
N GLN A 514 4.35 8.54 1.23
CA GLN A 514 4.32 9.01 2.60
C GLN A 514 5.45 8.41 3.41
N THR A 515 5.66 7.12 3.30
CA THR A 515 6.72 6.45 4.03
C THR A 515 8.10 6.79 3.51
N VAL A 516 8.20 7.23 2.28
CA VAL A 516 9.46 7.48 1.61
C VAL A 516 9.80 8.97 1.52
N ALA A 517 8.82 9.85 1.31
CA ALA A 517 9.03 11.30 1.28
C ALA A 517 9.59 11.86 2.59
N HIS A 518 9.43 11.14 3.67
CA HIS A 518 9.96 11.54 4.98
C HIS A 518 11.48 11.53 5.05
N PHE A 519 12.14 10.70 4.25
CA PHE A 519 13.60 10.59 4.25
C PHE A 519 14.27 11.75 3.52
N HIS A 520 13.52 12.42 2.66
CA HIS A 520 13.98 13.60 1.94
C HIS A 520 13.81 14.88 2.77
N ALA A 521 13.25 14.77 3.97
CA ALA A 521 12.83 15.90 4.78
C ALA A 521 13.91 16.43 5.74
N THR A 522 15.17 16.17 5.50
CA THR A 522 16.24 16.78 6.31
C THR A 522 16.53 18.19 5.81
N TRP A 523 16.77 19.12 6.73
CA TRP A 523 17.13 20.48 6.37
C TRP A 523 18.38 20.54 5.47
N ASP A 524 19.37 19.74 5.79
CA ASP A 524 20.61 19.69 5.01
C ASP A 524 20.37 19.22 3.57
N TYR A 525 19.47 18.26 3.38
CA TYR A 525 19.06 17.82 2.04
C TYR A 525 18.34 18.95 1.28
N HIS A 526 17.35 19.59 1.94
CA HIS A 526 16.63 20.71 1.33
C HIS A 526 17.59 21.81 0.87
N GLU A 527 18.46 22.29 1.77
CA GLU A 527 19.45 23.32 1.44
C GLU A 527 20.39 22.94 0.30
N ALA A 528 20.69 21.64 0.18
CA ALA A 528 21.59 21.14 -0.86
C ALA A 528 20.92 21.04 -2.25
N VAL A 529 19.59 20.91 -2.33
CA VAL A 529 18.89 20.65 -3.59
C VAL A 529 17.88 21.71 -3.99
N LYS A 530 17.55 22.67 -3.12
CA LYS A 530 16.48 23.66 -3.33
C LYS A 530 16.62 24.50 -4.61
N ASP A 531 17.86 24.79 -5.03
CA ASP A 531 18.11 25.64 -6.18
C ASP A 531 18.03 24.87 -7.51
N ASP A 532 18.31 23.58 -7.48
CA ASP A 532 18.23 22.70 -8.68
C ASP A 532 18.01 21.23 -8.27
N PRO A 533 16.79 20.81 -8.03
CA PRO A 533 16.49 19.43 -7.63
C PRO A 533 16.57 18.44 -8.79
N TYR A 534 16.56 18.90 -10.04
CA TYR A 534 16.51 18.02 -11.20
C TYR A 534 17.87 17.54 -11.68
N HIS A 535 18.91 18.37 -11.51
CA HIS A 535 20.27 18.04 -11.95
C HIS A 535 21.23 17.74 -10.79
N ASN A 536 20.69 17.67 -9.58
CA ASN A 536 21.47 17.36 -8.39
C ASN A 536 21.46 15.86 -8.07
N ARG A 537 22.63 15.21 -8.15
CA ARG A 537 22.78 13.76 -7.89
C ARG A 537 22.38 13.32 -6.50
N LEU A 538 22.30 14.22 -5.52
CA LEU A 538 21.80 13.89 -4.19
C LEU A 538 20.33 13.44 -4.22
N VAL A 539 19.54 13.91 -5.18
CA VAL A 539 18.12 13.50 -5.30
C VAL A 539 17.99 12.01 -5.62
N PRO A 540 18.52 11.50 -6.74
CA PRO A 540 18.44 10.08 -7.03
C PRO A 540 19.19 9.20 -6.02
N GLN A 541 20.33 9.65 -5.48
CA GLN A 541 21.06 8.89 -4.46
C GLN A 541 20.22 8.70 -3.20
N ASN A 542 19.54 9.73 -2.73
CA ASN A 542 18.66 9.67 -1.59
C ASN A 542 17.45 8.75 -1.86
N VAL A 543 16.84 8.87 -3.06
CA VAL A 543 15.74 7.98 -3.48
C VAL A 543 16.20 6.51 -3.46
N ILE A 544 17.37 6.23 -4.00
CA ILE A 544 17.97 4.90 -4.04
C ILE A 544 18.14 4.33 -2.62
N GLU A 545 18.71 5.11 -1.71
CA GLU A 545 18.88 4.69 -0.33
C GLU A 545 17.54 4.35 0.34
N CYS A 546 16.54 5.21 0.17
CA CYS A 546 15.20 4.98 0.72
C CYS A 546 14.55 3.71 0.17
N GLU A 547 14.65 3.50 -1.13
CA GLU A 547 14.09 2.30 -1.77
C GLU A 547 14.75 1.00 -1.30
N ASP A 548 16.05 1.00 -1.11
CA ASP A 548 16.77 -0.16 -0.64
C ASP A 548 16.42 -0.45 0.83
N ARG A 549 16.31 0.58 1.67
CA ARG A 549 15.80 0.45 3.05
C ARG A 549 14.37 -0.09 3.11
N GLU A 550 13.52 0.32 2.20
CA GLU A 550 12.15 -0.22 2.08
C GLU A 550 12.12 -1.73 1.85
N ILE A 551 13.01 -2.24 1.00
CA ILE A 551 13.14 -3.68 0.79
C ILE A 551 13.55 -4.39 2.09
N ILE A 552 14.47 -3.81 2.86
CA ILE A 552 14.87 -4.35 4.16
C ILE A 552 13.65 -4.45 5.07
N LYS A 553 12.95 -3.34 5.28
CA LYS A 553 11.78 -3.29 6.17
C LYS A 553 10.67 -4.25 5.77
N ASP A 554 10.40 -4.34 4.48
CA ASP A 554 9.38 -5.25 3.97
C ASP A 554 9.84 -6.72 3.95
N SER A 555 11.14 -6.98 4.06
CA SER A 555 11.66 -8.33 4.31
C SER A 555 11.50 -8.75 5.77
N PHE A 556 11.58 -7.80 6.69
CA PHE A 556 11.27 -8.00 8.11
C PHE A 556 9.77 -7.93 8.41
N MET A 557 8.97 -7.40 7.49
CA MET A 557 7.58 -7.02 7.73
C MET A 557 7.42 -6.02 8.87
N SER A 558 8.31 -5.04 8.89
CA SER A 558 8.34 -3.99 9.90
C SER A 558 7.28 -2.93 9.65
N CYS A 559 6.74 -2.39 10.75
CA CYS A 559 5.82 -1.26 10.71
C CYS A 559 6.61 0.05 10.76
N GLU A 560 6.47 0.91 9.74
CA GLU A 560 7.11 2.21 9.65
C GLU A 560 6.88 3.10 10.87
N TRP A 561 5.66 3.10 11.38
CA TRP A 561 5.27 3.92 12.52
C TRP A 561 5.96 3.52 13.82
N GLN A 562 6.44 2.29 13.90
CA GLN A 562 7.04 1.74 15.10
C GLN A 562 8.56 1.56 14.98
N ALA A 563 9.06 1.45 13.75
CA ALA A 563 10.48 1.33 13.44
C ALA A 563 10.82 2.28 12.28
N PRO A 564 10.76 3.61 12.49
CA PRO A 564 11.26 4.56 11.52
C PRO A 564 12.76 4.36 11.32
N ASP A 565 13.27 4.61 10.13
CA ASP A 565 14.67 4.36 9.71
C ASP A 565 15.76 5.07 10.51
N HIS A 566 15.39 5.76 11.55
CA HIS A 566 16.23 6.77 12.14
C HIS A 566 16.65 6.47 13.57
N TYR A 567 16.35 5.26 14.07
CA TYR A 567 16.76 4.96 15.44
C TYR A 567 18.26 4.79 15.53
N TRP A 568 18.85 3.94 14.70
CA TRP A 568 20.30 3.78 14.55
C TRP A 568 20.62 2.87 13.34
N PRO A 569 21.84 3.00 12.75
CA PRO A 569 22.17 2.32 11.49
C PRO A 569 22.13 0.80 11.52
N THR A 570 22.40 0.19 12.69
CA THR A 570 22.48 -1.28 12.84
C THR A 570 21.20 -1.91 13.37
N MET A 571 20.10 -1.19 13.44
CA MET A 571 18.86 -1.68 14.07
C MET A 571 18.37 -2.97 13.41
N GLU A 572 18.30 -3.00 12.09
CA GLU A 572 17.78 -4.15 11.35
C GLU A 572 18.69 -5.37 11.45
N THR A 573 20.02 -5.19 11.41
CA THR A 573 20.98 -6.29 11.61
C THR A 573 20.87 -6.86 13.02
N GLU A 574 20.69 -5.99 14.02
CA GLU A 574 20.46 -6.40 15.41
C GLU A 574 19.12 -7.14 15.59
N MET A 575 18.08 -6.69 14.91
CA MET A 575 16.77 -7.37 14.91
C MET A 575 16.87 -8.77 14.27
N LEU A 576 17.58 -8.89 13.14
CA LEU A 576 17.81 -10.17 12.48
C LEU A 576 18.56 -11.14 13.39
N TYR A 577 19.67 -10.69 13.96
CA TYR A 577 20.46 -11.50 14.91
C TYR A 577 19.62 -11.95 16.11
N ALA A 578 18.91 -11.01 16.74
CA ALA A 578 18.08 -11.33 17.91
C ALA A 578 16.97 -12.35 17.59
N ALA A 579 16.36 -12.23 16.40
CA ALA A 579 15.30 -13.14 15.97
C ALA A 579 15.85 -14.53 15.59
N THR A 580 16.92 -14.58 14.75
CA THR A 580 17.28 -15.79 13.99
C THR A 580 18.68 -16.33 14.31
N GLY A 581 19.55 -15.54 14.94
CA GLY A 581 20.97 -15.83 15.09
C GLY A 581 21.80 -15.58 13.84
N GLN A 582 21.19 -15.10 12.75
CA GLN A 582 21.92 -14.73 11.54
C GLN A 582 22.65 -13.41 11.76
N ASP A 583 23.98 -13.47 11.80
CA ASP A 583 24.85 -12.31 11.88
C ASP A 583 25.12 -11.80 10.46
N MET A 584 24.61 -10.63 10.15
CA MET A 584 24.69 -10.01 8.84
C MET A 584 25.24 -8.60 9.01
N SER A 585 26.28 -8.26 8.25
CA SER A 585 26.81 -6.90 8.21
C SER A 585 25.83 -5.95 7.52
N LEU A 586 26.05 -4.64 7.66
CA LEU A 586 25.28 -3.62 6.94
C LEU A 586 25.41 -3.77 5.41
N ASP A 587 26.62 -4.09 4.92
CA ASP A 587 26.87 -4.28 3.50
C ASP A 587 26.10 -5.49 2.95
N GLU A 588 26.10 -6.62 3.67
CA GLU A 588 25.33 -7.81 3.28
C GLU A 588 23.82 -7.55 3.33
N MET A 589 23.34 -6.76 4.31
CA MET A 589 21.95 -6.34 4.39
C MET A 589 21.57 -5.46 3.19
N HIS A 590 22.44 -4.54 2.82
CA HIS A 590 22.25 -3.71 1.64
C HIS A 590 22.28 -4.53 0.34
N GLU A 591 23.20 -5.49 0.20
CA GLU A 591 23.21 -6.40 -0.96
C GLU A 591 21.91 -7.20 -1.08
N MET A 592 21.37 -7.65 0.04
CA MET A 592 20.05 -8.30 0.06
C MET A 592 18.95 -7.36 -0.42
N ALA A 593 18.95 -6.09 0.01
CA ALA A 593 17.99 -5.10 -0.40
C ALA A 593 18.07 -4.82 -1.92
N VAL A 594 19.27 -4.58 -2.44
CA VAL A 594 19.50 -4.40 -3.89
C VAL A 594 19.01 -5.62 -4.66
N ARG A 595 19.32 -6.85 -4.20
CA ARG A 595 18.84 -8.08 -4.82
C ARG A 595 17.32 -8.13 -4.91
N GLY A 596 16.61 -7.82 -3.82
CA GLY A 596 15.16 -7.76 -3.79
C GLY A 596 14.59 -6.71 -4.76
N ARG A 597 15.24 -5.54 -4.85
CA ARG A 597 14.88 -4.46 -5.78
C ARG A 597 15.06 -4.87 -7.23
N LEU A 598 16.22 -5.45 -7.58
CA LEU A 598 16.50 -5.93 -8.94
C LEU A 598 15.51 -7.01 -9.35
N LEU A 599 15.17 -7.92 -8.44
CA LEU A 599 14.19 -8.98 -8.70
C LEU A 599 12.78 -8.42 -8.95
N PHE A 600 12.33 -7.46 -8.15
CA PHE A 600 11.03 -6.81 -8.40
C PHE A 600 11.01 -6.09 -9.75
N ARG A 601 12.06 -5.34 -10.07
CA ARG A 601 12.18 -4.68 -11.37
C ARG A 601 12.18 -5.69 -12.52
N ALA A 602 12.88 -6.81 -12.37
CA ALA A 602 12.90 -7.89 -13.35
C ALA A 602 11.51 -8.49 -13.59
N ILE A 603 10.72 -8.70 -12.52
CA ILE A 603 9.34 -9.14 -12.62
C ILE A 603 8.51 -8.17 -13.48
N LEU A 604 8.59 -6.87 -13.20
CA LEU A 604 7.85 -5.86 -13.96
C LEU A 604 8.26 -5.82 -15.43
N ILE A 605 9.56 -5.96 -15.72
CA ILE A 605 10.08 -6.05 -17.08
C ILE A 605 9.58 -7.33 -17.77
N ARG A 606 9.66 -8.48 -17.09
CA ARG A 606 9.24 -9.78 -17.63
C ARG A 606 7.75 -9.79 -17.98
N ASP A 607 6.91 -9.40 -17.02
CA ASP A 607 5.46 -9.59 -17.11
C ASP A 607 4.77 -8.51 -17.95
N SER A 608 5.19 -7.25 -17.84
CA SER A 608 4.52 -6.12 -18.49
C SER A 608 5.37 -5.37 -19.53
N GLY A 609 6.65 -5.76 -19.71
CA GLY A 609 7.57 -5.04 -20.59
C GLY A 609 7.86 -3.62 -20.10
N ARG A 610 7.81 -3.39 -18.79
CA ARG A 610 7.96 -2.08 -18.19
C ARG A 610 9.22 -1.39 -18.66
N SER A 611 9.08 -0.15 -19.10
CA SER A 611 10.16 0.61 -19.73
C SER A 611 10.20 2.05 -19.22
N ARG A 612 11.33 2.73 -19.47
CA ARG A 612 11.51 4.15 -19.20
C ARG A 612 10.40 5.01 -19.80
N GLU A 613 10.03 4.76 -21.05
CA GLU A 613 8.97 5.52 -21.72
C GLU A 613 7.65 5.45 -20.95
N GLN A 614 7.24 4.25 -20.52
CA GLN A 614 6.02 4.08 -19.73
C GLN A 614 6.10 4.85 -18.41
N GLU A 615 7.21 4.77 -17.71
CA GLU A 615 7.41 5.36 -16.39
C GLU A 615 7.41 6.88 -16.44
N VAL A 616 8.20 7.44 -17.33
CA VAL A 616 8.32 8.89 -17.51
C VAL A 616 6.97 9.48 -17.89
N ASN A 617 6.29 8.87 -18.86
CA ASN A 617 5.01 9.34 -19.37
C ASN A 617 3.88 9.22 -18.31
N ALA A 618 3.91 8.21 -17.47
CA ALA A 618 2.86 8.01 -16.47
C ALA A 618 2.90 9.05 -15.34
N ILE A 619 4.08 9.50 -14.97
CA ILE A 619 4.26 10.42 -13.84
C ILE A 619 4.19 11.88 -14.26
N TYR A 620 4.75 12.20 -15.42
CA TYR A 620 4.90 13.58 -15.87
C TYR A 620 3.59 14.41 -15.85
N PRO A 621 2.43 13.91 -16.26
CA PRO A 621 1.20 14.70 -16.18
C PRO A 621 0.88 15.24 -14.78
N GLY A 622 1.24 14.48 -13.74
CA GLY A 622 1.11 14.95 -12.36
C GLY A 622 2.07 16.08 -12.01
N LEU A 623 3.22 16.16 -12.67
CA LEU A 623 4.26 17.14 -12.42
C LEU A 623 4.04 18.48 -13.14
N THR A 624 3.09 18.54 -14.06
CA THR A 624 2.72 19.77 -14.76
C THR A 624 1.92 20.74 -13.91
N TYR A 625 1.48 20.30 -12.72
CA TYR A 625 0.78 21.15 -11.78
C TYR A 625 1.74 21.89 -10.86
N PRO A 626 1.45 23.15 -10.54
CA PRO A 626 2.32 23.93 -9.68
C PRO A 626 2.36 23.37 -8.25
N ASP A 627 3.53 23.40 -7.66
CA ASP A 627 3.78 23.10 -6.25
C ASP A 627 3.26 24.18 -5.30
N SER A 628 3.65 24.13 -4.02
CA SER A 628 3.23 25.09 -2.99
C SER A 628 3.68 26.53 -3.25
N VAL A 629 4.71 26.72 -4.06
CA VAL A 629 5.27 28.05 -4.41
C VAL A 629 5.02 28.43 -5.86
N GLY A 630 4.25 27.64 -6.60
CA GLY A 630 3.87 27.93 -7.99
C GLY A 630 4.83 27.40 -9.04
N LEU A 631 5.79 26.57 -8.66
CA LEU A 631 6.74 25.97 -9.60
C LEU A 631 6.15 24.69 -10.23
N THR A 632 6.44 24.50 -11.48
CA THR A 632 6.08 23.30 -12.27
C THR A 632 7.33 22.62 -12.77
N THR A 633 7.24 21.31 -12.99
CA THR A 633 8.36 20.54 -13.58
C THR A 633 8.24 20.56 -15.09
N SER A 634 9.30 20.93 -15.79
CA SER A 634 9.37 20.80 -17.25
C SER A 634 9.55 19.34 -17.68
N TRP A 635 9.20 19.02 -18.92
CA TRP A 635 9.46 17.70 -19.48
C TRP A 635 10.96 17.36 -19.52
N GLU A 636 11.78 18.34 -19.85
CA GLU A 636 13.22 18.21 -19.94
C GLU A 636 13.82 17.92 -18.56
N ASP A 637 13.53 18.76 -17.56
CA ASP A 637 14.00 18.55 -16.19
C ASP A 637 13.61 17.17 -15.63
N TRP A 638 12.37 16.72 -15.89
CA TRP A 638 11.93 15.42 -15.46
C TRP A 638 12.72 14.28 -16.11
N ASN A 639 12.96 14.36 -17.41
CA ASN A 639 13.77 13.37 -18.11
C ASN A 639 15.21 13.34 -17.65
N ASP A 640 15.81 14.51 -17.41
CA ASP A 640 17.18 14.62 -16.93
C ASP A 640 17.33 13.99 -15.53
N LEU A 641 16.38 14.22 -14.66
CA LEU A 641 16.36 13.57 -13.34
C LEU A 641 16.22 12.04 -13.44
N VAL A 642 15.35 11.55 -14.30
CA VAL A 642 15.19 10.09 -14.52
C VAL A 642 16.47 9.49 -15.10
N ASP A 643 17.16 10.20 -15.99
CA ASP A 643 18.45 9.79 -16.53
C ASP A 643 19.51 9.71 -15.43
N LEU A 644 19.58 10.69 -14.53
CA LEU A 644 20.46 10.66 -13.37
C LEU A 644 20.17 9.48 -12.44
N TYR A 645 18.90 9.19 -12.21
CA TYR A 645 18.52 8.03 -11.40
C TYR A 645 18.99 6.71 -12.04
N TYR A 646 18.78 6.53 -13.34
CA TYR A 646 19.24 5.32 -14.02
C TYR A 646 20.79 5.23 -14.05
N GLU A 647 21.48 6.36 -14.18
CA GLU A 647 22.93 6.40 -14.04
C GLU A 647 23.40 5.94 -12.66
N GLU A 648 22.82 6.48 -11.58
CA GLU A 648 23.15 6.11 -10.19
C GLU A 648 22.86 4.63 -9.90
N ARG A 649 21.78 4.10 -10.45
CA ARG A 649 21.45 2.66 -10.40
C ARG A 649 22.31 1.82 -11.33
N GLY A 650 23.02 2.40 -12.30
CA GLY A 650 23.71 1.69 -13.36
C GLY A 650 22.75 0.94 -14.29
N TRP A 651 21.56 1.47 -14.53
CA TRP A 651 20.57 0.94 -15.45
C TRP A 651 20.71 1.61 -16.83
N ASP A 652 20.18 0.95 -17.85
CA ASP A 652 20.19 1.50 -19.21
C ASP A 652 19.20 2.67 -19.32
N LYS A 653 19.70 3.83 -19.76
CA LYS A 653 18.90 5.06 -19.83
C LYS A 653 17.85 5.08 -20.93
N GLU A 654 18.04 4.28 -22.00
CA GLU A 654 17.09 4.24 -23.11
C GLU A 654 15.85 3.39 -22.73
N THR A 655 16.08 2.29 -22.06
CA THR A 655 15.03 1.31 -21.74
C THR A 655 14.57 1.34 -20.30
N GLY A 656 15.41 1.80 -19.37
CA GLY A 656 15.22 1.62 -17.94
C GLY A 656 15.44 0.17 -17.48
N TRP A 657 16.04 -0.66 -18.33
CA TRP A 657 16.31 -2.07 -18.03
C TRP A 657 17.68 -2.25 -17.37
N ILE A 658 17.82 -3.36 -16.68
CA ILE A 658 19.01 -3.64 -15.88
C ILE A 658 19.99 -4.47 -16.71
N PRO A 659 21.27 -4.04 -16.81
CA PRO A 659 22.31 -4.81 -17.50
C PRO A 659 22.56 -6.16 -16.83
N ARG A 660 22.88 -7.19 -17.62
CA ARG A 660 23.18 -8.56 -17.19
C ARG A 660 24.16 -8.62 -16.01
N GLY A 661 25.25 -7.85 -16.10
CA GLY A 661 26.29 -7.87 -15.06
C GLY A 661 25.81 -7.46 -13.67
N GLN A 662 24.77 -6.63 -13.56
CA GLN A 662 24.19 -6.30 -12.28
C GLN A 662 23.40 -7.47 -11.68
N TYR A 663 22.60 -8.17 -12.47
CA TYR A 663 21.92 -9.38 -12.01
C TYR A 663 22.91 -10.42 -11.50
N GLU A 664 23.97 -10.68 -12.28
CA GLU A 664 24.99 -11.66 -11.91
C GLU A 664 25.77 -11.26 -10.64
N LYS A 665 26.10 -9.97 -10.48
CA LYS A 665 26.74 -9.42 -9.28
C LYS A 665 25.94 -9.74 -8.00
N TYR A 666 24.63 -9.66 -8.06
CA TYR A 666 23.76 -9.89 -6.92
C TYR A 666 23.15 -11.29 -6.88
N GLY A 667 23.72 -12.27 -7.61
CA GLY A 667 23.33 -13.69 -7.55
C GLY A 667 22.01 -14.00 -8.26
N LEU A 668 21.60 -13.19 -9.23
CA LEU A 668 20.38 -13.33 -10.03
C LEU A 668 20.70 -13.75 -11.48
N LYS A 669 21.68 -14.63 -11.67
CA LYS A 669 22.07 -15.09 -13.00
C LYS A 669 20.90 -15.77 -13.74
N ASP A 670 20.11 -16.57 -13.07
CA ASP A 670 18.92 -17.22 -13.61
C ASP A 670 17.89 -16.21 -14.12
N VAL A 671 17.73 -15.09 -13.41
CA VAL A 671 16.87 -13.97 -13.82
C VAL A 671 17.40 -13.33 -15.11
N ALA A 672 18.69 -13.07 -15.17
CA ALA A 672 19.34 -12.54 -16.37
C ALA A 672 19.21 -13.47 -17.58
N ASP A 673 19.40 -14.78 -17.39
CA ASP A 673 19.29 -15.78 -18.45
C ASP A 673 17.87 -15.81 -19.06
N GLU A 674 16.83 -15.72 -18.23
CA GLU A 674 15.44 -15.68 -18.69
C GLU A 674 15.08 -14.39 -19.41
N LEU A 675 15.52 -13.23 -18.88
CA LEU A 675 15.31 -11.92 -19.53
C LEU A 675 16.05 -11.83 -20.86
N GLU A 676 17.27 -12.37 -20.96
CA GLU A 676 18.02 -12.41 -22.21
C GLU A 676 17.32 -13.28 -23.24
N ALA A 677 16.87 -14.47 -22.85
CA ALA A 677 16.14 -15.39 -23.74
C ALA A 677 14.84 -14.76 -24.28
N SER A 678 14.20 -13.85 -23.50
CA SER A 678 13.00 -13.12 -23.91
C SER A 678 13.28 -11.76 -24.59
N GLY A 679 14.57 -11.42 -24.80
CA GLY A 679 14.98 -10.15 -25.44
C GLY A 679 14.70 -8.90 -24.56
N LYS A 680 14.67 -9.06 -23.27
CA LYS A 680 14.35 -8.03 -22.27
C LYS A 680 15.57 -7.59 -21.44
N LEU A 681 16.78 -7.71 -22.00
CA LEU A 681 18.00 -7.09 -21.51
C LEU A 681 18.42 -5.94 -22.43
N PRO A 682 19.13 -4.92 -21.92
CA PRO A 682 19.74 -3.89 -22.74
C PRO A 682 20.72 -4.51 -23.75
N LYS A 683 20.81 -3.91 -24.92
CA LYS A 683 21.72 -4.39 -26.01
C LYS A 683 23.18 -4.08 -25.71
#